data_43673c9434615fb54bcc88bd51930811
#
_entry.id   43673c9434615fb54bcc88bd51930811
#
_cell.length_a   1.000
_cell.length_b   1.000
_cell.length_c   1.000
_cell.angle_alpha   90.00
_cell.angle_beta   90.00
_cell.angle_gamma   90.00
#
_symmetry.space_group_name_H-M   'P 1'
#
loop_
_entity.id
_entity.type
_entity.pdbx_description
1 polymer ?
#
loop_
_entity_poly.entity_id
_entity_poly.type
_entity_poly.pdbx_seq_one_letter_code
_entity_poly.pdbx_strand_id
1 'polypeptide(L)'
;MKTSYFLCAATFAALFASSAFCGTRHAGSPVYPTYDGCVMAGYQGWFHNRDGGVMFKDENSVRIDMWPDVSEYEKTYPTGLKLTNGEGARFFCSDDESTVETHFRWMEEYGLDGVFFQRFFNAATREPKEQSTTVIRHGMKSAQRHSRAVAVMYDLSGLRPGKDDCMKLVDDWKYLVDEVKVTSYGKRNMYLHHRGKPLVVIWGVGFPDRPYSIRDIKLAEFIDFLHKDPAYGGCSVMLGVPTCWRTLDYDCVEDPYLHELVKKADLVLPWMVQRFTPLLHFEMSRYRDAMKKDIAWCRDAGVDYVPLVFPGFSWHNLSRHEKGIGGEKPVKSIPRLGGRFYWDQIQTAVAAGAKRLYVAMFDEVNEGTAIFKVTDAPPVGKTVQFADMDGQPTDHYLFLTGEAAKLLRGERRPTAQGELPVRTFCYDGNPFATHFYFADPSAHVWNGRLYVYPSHDIDPPRGCDLMDRYHVLSTDDMVNWVDHGEFMRASDVEWGRPEGGFMWAPDCAYRDGKYYFYFPHPSLSRWNDSWLIGVAVSDRPDGGFKNVGTVPGLGGFAMIDPCVFTDRDGKSYIYAGGGAKMVGAKLKDNMVELDGEAKSMEGMEDFHEGPWVFRRGDWYYLMYPDNHEEPGVGGQNRQHYCMSRNPLGPWEHKGIILESTGCDTSHGSIVEFKGQWYMFYHNRVLSGRGNLRTLCYDKLYFNDDGTIRPVKQTRRARQPFWKGK
;
A
#
# COMPACT_ATOMS: atom_id res chain seq x y z
N MET A 1 57.60 -5.87 -47.97
CA MET A 1 56.74 -4.70 -48.25
C MET A 1 55.91 -4.41 -47.02
N LYS A 2 56.33 -3.32 -46.33
CA LYS A 2 55.64 -2.83 -45.12
C LYS A 2 54.67 -1.75 -45.56
N THR A 3 53.39 -1.90 -45.23
CA THR A 3 52.40 -0.86 -45.46
C THR A 3 51.90 -0.40 -44.09
N SER A 4 52.27 0.82 -43.73
CA SER A 4 51.85 1.53 -42.50
C SER A 4 50.47 2.12 -42.72
N TYR A 5 49.55 1.87 -41.80
CA TYR A 5 48.27 2.61 -41.70
C TYR A 5 48.45 3.77 -40.72
N PHE A 6 48.31 4.98 -41.22
CA PHE A 6 48.19 6.21 -40.43
C PHE A 6 46.76 6.31 -39.85
N LEU A 7 46.64 6.36 -38.54
CA LEU A 7 45.43 6.69 -37.83
C LEU A 7 45.35 8.22 -37.69
N CYS A 8 44.41 8.86 -38.38
CA CYS A 8 44.08 10.28 -38.18
C CYS A 8 43.17 10.41 -36.98
N ALA A 9 43.69 10.88 -35.82
CA ALA A 9 42.88 11.29 -34.68
C ALA A 9 42.38 12.71 -34.93
N ALA A 10 41.07 12.84 -35.23
CA ALA A 10 40.41 14.13 -35.26
C ALA A 10 40.05 14.54 -33.81
N THR A 11 40.82 15.48 -33.26
CA THR A 11 40.54 16.10 -31.97
C THR A 11 39.38 17.13 -32.17
N PHE A 12 38.18 16.81 -31.75
CA PHE A 12 37.11 17.79 -31.59
C PHE A 12 37.40 18.60 -30.31
N ALA A 13 37.95 19.77 -30.46
CA ALA A 13 38.00 20.78 -29.40
C ALA A 13 36.62 21.41 -29.29
N ALA A 14 35.79 20.98 -28.32
CA ALA A 14 34.59 21.68 -27.92
C ALA A 14 35.02 22.99 -27.24
N LEU A 15 34.84 24.10 -27.93
CA LEU A 15 34.87 25.44 -27.34
C LEU A 15 33.68 25.57 -26.37
N PHE A 16 33.94 25.32 -25.08
CA PHE A 16 33.04 25.82 -24.04
C PHE A 16 33.23 27.34 -23.95
N ALA A 17 32.29 28.08 -24.56
CA ALA A 17 32.13 29.47 -24.24
C ALA A 17 31.71 29.56 -22.77
N SER A 18 32.65 29.85 -21.87
CA SER A 18 32.36 30.26 -20.50
C SER A 18 31.68 31.64 -20.57
N SER A 19 30.36 31.69 -20.71
CA SER A 19 29.60 32.86 -20.31
C SER A 19 29.78 32.96 -18.80
N ALA A 20 30.49 34.01 -18.36
CA ALA A 20 30.59 34.40 -16.98
C ALA A 20 29.15 34.69 -16.47
N PHE A 21 28.49 33.67 -15.94
CA PHE A 21 27.31 33.84 -15.12
C PHE A 21 27.76 34.54 -13.85
N CYS A 22 27.44 35.81 -13.72
CA CYS A 22 27.44 36.50 -12.45
C CYS A 22 26.55 35.68 -11.53
N GLY A 23 27.13 35.07 -10.48
CA GLY A 23 26.59 33.91 -9.81
C GLY A 23 25.21 34.13 -9.23
N THR A 24 24.26 33.37 -9.72
CA THR A 24 23.00 33.16 -9.01
C THR A 24 23.28 32.58 -7.63
N ARG A 25 22.46 32.90 -6.64
CA ARG A 25 22.60 32.35 -5.25
C ARG A 25 22.22 30.86 -5.15
N HIS A 26 21.86 30.23 -6.27
CA HIS A 26 21.63 28.80 -6.36
C HIS A 26 22.97 28.08 -6.54
N ALA A 27 23.37 27.29 -5.55
CA ALA A 27 24.70 26.70 -5.51
C ALA A 27 24.68 25.16 -5.74
N GLY A 28 25.70 24.68 -6.47
CA GLY A 28 26.07 23.28 -6.58
C GLY A 28 25.34 22.50 -7.69
N SER A 29 25.90 21.35 -8.06
CA SER A 29 25.26 20.41 -8.99
C SER A 29 24.09 19.70 -8.27
N PRO A 30 22.88 19.76 -8.80
CA PRO A 30 21.73 19.10 -8.18
C PRO A 30 21.82 17.59 -8.32
N VAL A 31 21.33 16.87 -7.30
CA VAL A 31 21.14 15.41 -7.37
C VAL A 31 19.99 15.07 -8.31
N TYR A 32 18.99 15.96 -8.36
CA TYR A 32 17.81 15.86 -9.23
C TYR A 32 17.83 16.98 -10.28
N PRO A 33 18.59 16.82 -11.39
CA PRO A 33 18.78 17.87 -12.41
C PRO A 33 17.59 18.07 -13.32
N THR A 34 16.64 17.13 -13.30
CA THR A 34 15.38 17.20 -14.06
C THR A 34 14.26 16.54 -13.27
N TYR A 35 13.01 16.99 -13.54
CA TYR A 35 11.81 16.31 -13.02
C TYR A 35 11.50 15.03 -13.82
N ASP A 36 12.08 14.84 -15.01
CA ASP A 36 11.88 13.64 -15.81
C ASP A 36 12.38 12.39 -15.05
N GLY A 37 11.56 11.35 -15.06
CA GLY A 37 11.79 10.10 -14.36
C GLY A 37 11.39 10.12 -12.88
N CYS A 38 10.90 11.24 -12.34
CA CYS A 38 10.53 11.37 -10.94
C CYS A 38 9.01 11.31 -10.72
N VAL A 39 8.63 10.68 -9.62
CA VAL A 39 7.29 10.73 -9.01
C VAL A 39 7.41 11.57 -7.75
N MET A 40 6.73 12.73 -7.73
CA MET A 40 6.74 13.67 -6.62
C MET A 40 5.34 13.85 -6.07
N ALA A 41 5.19 14.00 -4.76
CA ALA A 41 3.91 14.25 -4.12
C ALA A 41 3.80 15.66 -3.53
N GLY A 42 2.60 16.20 -3.45
CA GLY A 42 2.35 17.40 -2.65
C GLY A 42 2.44 17.08 -1.15
N TYR A 43 3.00 17.99 -0.37
CA TYR A 43 3.20 17.83 1.08
C TYR A 43 2.64 19.05 1.81
N GLN A 44 1.58 18.85 2.59
CA GLN A 44 0.91 19.93 3.31
C GLN A 44 1.70 20.39 4.54
N GLY A 45 2.09 19.48 5.40
CA GLY A 45 2.87 19.79 6.60
C GLY A 45 2.17 20.72 7.59
N TRP A 46 0.85 20.69 7.64
CA TRP A 46 0.03 21.68 8.41
C TRP A 46 -0.74 21.09 9.59
N PHE A 47 -0.55 19.81 9.91
CA PHE A 47 -1.24 19.15 11.02
C PHE A 47 -0.51 19.39 12.34
N HIS A 48 -1.12 20.18 13.23
CA HIS A 48 -0.53 20.57 14.51
C HIS A 48 -1.42 20.13 15.66
N ASN A 49 -0.93 19.22 16.50
CA ASN A 49 -1.68 18.62 17.60
C ASN A 49 -0.89 18.61 18.93
N ARG A 50 0.04 19.59 19.14
CA ARG A 50 0.84 19.62 20.38
C ARG A 50 0.05 20.03 21.61
N ASP A 51 -0.97 20.86 21.44
CA ASP A 51 -1.66 21.55 22.54
C ASP A 51 -2.80 20.72 23.16
N GLY A 52 -2.56 19.44 23.39
CA GLY A 52 -3.51 18.57 24.09
C GLY A 52 -4.78 18.25 23.32
N GLY A 53 -4.71 18.21 21.99
CA GLY A 53 -5.81 17.74 21.16
C GLY A 53 -6.84 18.80 20.80
N VAL A 54 -6.48 20.08 20.81
CA VAL A 54 -7.39 21.18 20.41
C VAL A 54 -7.97 20.93 19.02
N MET A 55 -7.17 20.40 18.08
CA MET A 55 -7.59 20.08 16.72
C MET A 55 -8.58 18.91 16.65
N PHE A 56 -8.54 17.99 17.61
CA PHE A 56 -9.39 16.79 17.71
C PHE A 56 -9.94 16.65 19.14
N LYS A 57 -10.50 17.75 19.70
CA LYS A 57 -10.99 17.81 21.07
C LYS A 57 -12.15 16.81 21.30
N ASP A 58 -13.03 16.70 20.33
CA ASP A 58 -14.19 15.84 20.33
C ASP A 58 -14.63 15.55 18.88
N GLU A 59 -15.65 14.73 18.69
CA GLU A 59 -16.19 14.40 17.36
C GLU A 59 -16.61 15.62 16.53
N ASN A 60 -17.04 16.72 17.18
CA ASN A 60 -17.49 17.91 16.49
C ASN A 60 -16.33 18.80 16.00
N SER A 61 -15.12 18.55 16.48
CA SER A 61 -13.92 19.29 16.07
C SER A 61 -13.16 18.62 14.92
N VAL A 62 -13.50 17.36 14.58
CA VAL A 62 -12.80 16.58 13.54
C VAL A 62 -13.06 17.15 12.15
N ARG A 63 -11.98 17.40 11.40
CA ARG A 63 -11.98 17.95 10.03
C ARG A 63 -11.11 17.14 9.07
N ILE A 64 -10.83 15.89 9.41
CA ILE A 64 -10.07 14.97 8.57
C ILE A 64 -10.92 13.77 8.25
N ASP A 65 -10.71 13.20 7.09
CA ASP A 65 -11.48 12.08 6.55
C ASP A 65 -10.71 10.75 6.54
N MET A 66 -9.41 10.78 6.87
CA MET A 66 -8.61 9.58 7.08
C MET A 66 -7.80 9.70 8.37
N TRP A 67 -7.54 8.56 9.04
CA TRP A 67 -6.72 8.55 10.25
C TRP A 67 -5.34 7.96 9.97
N PRO A 68 -4.24 8.67 10.31
CA PRO A 68 -2.90 8.15 10.06
C PRO A 68 -2.60 6.93 10.93
N ASP A 69 -1.81 6.02 10.39
CA ASP A 69 -1.15 4.98 11.19
C ASP A 69 0.00 5.63 11.97
N VAL A 70 -0.18 5.75 13.28
CA VAL A 70 0.79 6.41 14.15
C VAL A 70 1.81 5.46 14.78
N SER A 71 1.84 4.20 14.40
CA SER A 71 2.67 3.16 15.02
C SER A 71 4.18 3.41 14.89
N GLU A 72 4.61 4.06 13.83
CA GLU A 72 6.03 4.33 13.55
C GLU A 72 6.50 5.75 13.95
N TYR A 73 5.61 6.59 14.44
CA TYR A 73 6.01 7.93 14.89
C TYR A 73 6.67 7.90 16.26
N GLU A 74 7.83 8.52 16.39
CA GLU A 74 8.51 8.67 17.69
C GLU A 74 7.70 9.51 18.67
N LYS A 75 7.03 10.56 18.17
CA LYS A 75 6.20 11.47 18.95
C LYS A 75 4.78 11.49 18.45
N THR A 76 3.85 11.28 19.36
CA THR A 76 2.42 11.41 19.12
C THR A 76 1.75 12.11 20.29
N TYR A 77 0.63 12.75 20.04
CA TYR A 77 -0.10 13.57 21.00
C TYR A 77 -1.50 13.02 21.21
N PRO A 78 -2.03 13.09 22.43
CA PRO A 78 -3.38 12.61 22.71
C PRO A 78 -4.42 13.47 21.98
N THR A 79 -5.55 12.83 21.67
CA THR A 79 -6.75 13.50 21.17
C THR A 79 -7.91 13.26 22.12
N GLY A 80 -9.04 13.94 21.91
CA GLY A 80 -10.27 13.69 22.66
C GLY A 80 -11.08 12.50 22.15
N LEU A 81 -10.58 11.79 21.15
CA LEU A 81 -11.25 10.66 20.50
C LEU A 81 -10.79 9.32 21.10
N LYS A 82 -11.60 8.28 20.89
CA LYS A 82 -11.30 6.92 21.36
C LYS A 82 -11.29 5.93 20.20
N LEU A 83 -10.42 4.94 20.31
CA LEU A 83 -10.41 3.78 19.45
C LEU A 83 -11.50 2.77 19.87
N THR A 84 -11.78 1.79 19.03
CA THR A 84 -12.76 0.70 19.30
C THR A 84 -12.48 -0.07 20.57
N ASN A 85 -11.22 -0.22 20.96
CA ASN A 85 -10.80 -0.88 22.21
C ASN A 85 -10.95 0.00 23.46
N GLY A 86 -11.43 1.26 23.31
CA GLY A 86 -11.60 2.23 24.38
C GLY A 86 -10.36 3.06 24.74
N GLU A 87 -9.20 2.77 24.15
CA GLU A 87 -7.99 3.57 24.32
C GLU A 87 -8.12 4.97 23.69
N GLY A 88 -7.38 5.93 24.18
CA GLY A 88 -7.31 7.28 23.61
C GLY A 88 -6.61 7.28 22.25
N ALA A 89 -7.26 7.82 21.23
CA ALA A 89 -6.62 7.97 19.93
C ALA A 89 -5.51 9.03 19.99
N ARG A 90 -4.47 8.83 19.20
CA ARG A 90 -3.29 9.70 19.14
C ARG A 90 -3.05 10.18 17.71
N PHE A 91 -2.41 11.34 17.59
CA PHE A 91 -2.11 11.95 16.30
C PHE A 91 -0.68 12.53 16.30
N PHE A 92 -0.08 12.71 15.14
CA PHE A 92 1.25 13.30 14.98
C PHE A 92 1.19 14.83 14.96
N CYS A 93 2.37 15.47 14.94
CA CYS A 93 2.51 16.91 14.69
C CYS A 93 3.48 17.13 13.52
N SER A 94 3.04 17.84 12.47
CA SER A 94 3.82 18.02 11.23
C SER A 94 5.12 18.79 11.43
N ASP A 95 5.22 19.66 12.44
CA ASP A 95 6.42 20.44 12.72
C ASP A 95 7.39 19.74 13.71
N ASP A 96 7.15 18.49 14.08
CA ASP A 96 8.15 17.67 14.77
C ASP A 96 9.19 17.15 13.77
N GLU A 97 10.48 17.31 14.10
CA GLU A 97 11.56 16.83 13.25
C GLU A 97 11.44 15.32 13.01
N SER A 98 11.11 14.54 14.05
CA SER A 98 10.96 13.08 13.93
C SER A 98 9.78 12.67 13.05
N THR A 99 8.71 13.47 12.97
CA THR A 99 7.59 13.26 12.06
C THR A 99 8.03 13.40 10.60
N VAL A 100 8.70 14.51 10.28
CA VAL A 100 9.21 14.76 8.93
C VAL A 100 10.26 13.71 8.54
N GLU A 101 11.13 13.32 9.46
CA GLU A 101 12.12 12.26 9.27
C GLU A 101 11.45 10.91 8.93
N THR A 102 10.38 10.54 9.65
CA THR A 102 9.61 9.33 9.37
C THR A 102 8.99 9.37 7.98
N HIS A 103 8.43 10.50 7.56
CA HIS A 103 7.87 10.66 6.22
C HIS A 103 8.93 10.48 5.11
N PHE A 104 10.11 11.09 5.27
CA PHE A 104 11.20 10.95 4.29
C PHE A 104 11.81 9.54 4.29
N ARG A 105 11.87 8.87 5.44
CA ARG A 105 12.23 7.46 5.52
C ARG A 105 11.25 6.59 4.74
N TRP A 106 9.94 6.80 4.88
CA TRP A 106 8.95 6.09 4.05
C TRP A 106 9.11 6.36 2.56
N MET A 107 9.40 7.61 2.15
CA MET A 107 9.67 7.90 0.74
C MET A 107 10.88 7.11 0.21
N GLU A 108 11.94 6.96 1.02
CA GLU A 108 13.10 6.14 0.67
C GLU A 108 12.73 4.65 0.58
N GLU A 109 12.10 4.12 1.59
CA GLU A 109 11.72 2.70 1.69
C GLU A 109 10.83 2.25 0.53
N TYR A 110 9.89 3.10 0.12
CA TYR A 110 8.92 2.78 -0.94
C TYR A 110 9.32 3.32 -2.33
N GLY A 111 10.38 4.12 -2.44
CA GLY A 111 10.88 4.59 -3.73
C GLY A 111 10.14 5.78 -4.33
N LEU A 112 9.45 6.59 -3.52
CA LEU A 112 8.95 7.90 -3.90
C LEU A 112 10.12 8.88 -4.00
N ASP A 113 10.22 9.62 -5.10
CA ASP A 113 11.40 10.45 -5.37
C ASP A 113 11.47 11.71 -4.48
N GLY A 114 10.33 12.25 -4.04
CA GLY A 114 10.30 13.40 -3.14
C GLY A 114 8.98 14.14 -3.08
N VAL A 115 9.03 15.38 -2.59
CA VAL A 115 7.82 16.18 -2.33
C VAL A 115 7.94 17.64 -2.77
N PHE A 116 6.77 18.24 -3.04
CA PHE A 116 6.57 19.68 -3.15
C PHE A 116 6.00 20.21 -1.84
N PHE A 117 6.75 21.02 -1.09
CA PHE A 117 6.25 21.69 0.11
C PHE A 117 5.22 22.74 -0.26
N GLN A 118 3.99 22.56 0.19
CA GLN A 118 2.91 23.53 0.04
C GLN A 118 3.22 24.77 0.89
N ARG A 119 3.22 25.93 0.23
CA ARG A 119 3.46 27.22 0.89
C ARG A 119 2.37 28.19 0.52
N PHE A 120 1.36 28.26 1.38
CA PHE A 120 0.20 29.11 1.19
C PHE A 120 0.60 30.58 1.16
N PHE A 121 -0.09 31.37 0.36
CA PHE A 121 0.17 32.81 0.22
C PHE A 121 0.20 33.53 1.58
N ASN A 122 -0.70 33.15 2.50
CA ASN A 122 -0.73 33.69 3.86
C ASN A 122 0.55 33.35 4.65
N ALA A 123 1.01 32.12 4.59
CA ALA A 123 2.22 31.66 5.26
C ALA A 123 3.49 32.29 4.67
N ALA A 124 3.48 32.59 3.38
CA ALA A 124 4.59 33.24 2.68
C ALA A 124 4.68 34.74 2.96
N THR A 125 3.54 35.43 3.11
CA THR A 125 3.49 36.91 3.10
C THR A 125 3.09 37.56 4.41
N ARG A 126 2.66 36.76 5.41
CA ARG A 126 2.18 37.27 6.72
C ARG A 126 2.91 36.55 7.85
N GLU A 127 3.09 37.26 8.95
CA GLU A 127 3.67 36.66 10.18
C GLU A 127 2.58 35.97 11.03
N PRO A 128 2.93 34.93 11.81
CA PRO A 128 4.24 34.31 11.90
C PRO A 128 4.48 33.25 10.77
N LYS A 129 5.63 33.33 10.10
CA LYS A 129 6.06 32.37 9.04
C LYS A 129 6.63 31.06 9.62
N GLU A 130 6.86 31.01 10.92
CA GLU A 130 7.71 30.00 11.58
C GLU A 130 7.25 28.57 11.33
N GLN A 131 5.96 28.28 11.41
CA GLN A 131 5.45 26.93 11.39
C GLN A 131 5.71 26.23 10.04
N SER A 132 5.29 26.81 8.92
CA SER A 132 5.52 26.26 7.60
C SER A 132 7.01 26.27 7.21
N THR A 133 7.78 27.25 7.71
CA THR A 133 9.23 27.31 7.51
C THR A 133 9.95 26.22 8.32
N THR A 134 9.49 25.91 9.55
CA THR A 134 10.04 24.82 10.37
C THR A 134 9.93 23.47 9.66
N VAL A 135 8.76 23.17 9.08
CA VAL A 135 8.56 21.96 8.30
C VAL A 135 9.51 21.88 7.10
N ILE A 136 9.70 22.99 6.36
CA ILE A 136 10.66 23.04 5.25
C ILE A 136 12.09 22.80 5.74
N ARG A 137 12.52 23.41 6.87
CA ARG A 137 13.85 23.19 7.45
C ARG A 137 14.09 21.73 7.82
N HIS A 138 13.12 21.10 8.47
CA HIS A 138 13.19 19.67 8.80
C HIS A 138 13.21 18.82 7.53
N GLY A 139 12.39 19.16 6.53
CA GLY A 139 12.37 18.48 5.24
C GLY A 139 13.69 18.60 4.48
N MET A 140 14.35 19.76 4.47
CA MET A 140 15.67 19.91 3.87
C MET A 140 16.71 19.01 4.54
N LYS A 141 16.65 18.86 5.87
CA LYS A 141 17.54 17.99 6.65
C LYS A 141 17.27 16.51 6.34
N SER A 142 16.01 16.10 6.34
CA SER A 142 15.61 14.71 6.04
C SER A 142 15.86 14.35 4.58
N ALA A 143 15.70 15.29 3.64
CA ALA A 143 16.06 15.11 2.23
C ALA A 143 17.54 14.74 2.03
N GLN A 144 18.44 15.36 2.80
CA GLN A 144 19.86 15.00 2.79
C GLN A 144 20.11 13.56 3.24
N ARG A 145 19.44 13.11 4.31
CA ARG A 145 19.63 11.77 4.89
C ARG A 145 19.09 10.68 3.97
N HIS A 146 17.89 10.89 3.45
CA HIS A 146 17.13 9.90 2.68
C HIS A 146 17.31 10.05 1.16
N SER A 147 18.13 11.00 0.72
CA SER A 147 18.34 11.26 -0.70
C SER A 147 17.04 11.44 -1.49
N ARG A 148 16.13 12.27 -0.97
CA ARG A 148 14.84 12.58 -1.61
C ARG A 148 14.80 14.02 -2.12
N ALA A 149 14.14 14.21 -3.27
CA ALA A 149 13.97 15.52 -3.87
C ALA A 149 12.98 16.38 -3.07
N VAL A 150 13.21 17.69 -3.06
CA VAL A 150 12.28 18.66 -2.49
C VAL A 150 12.16 19.88 -3.39
N ALA A 151 10.98 20.48 -3.45
CA ALA A 151 10.76 21.77 -4.12
C ALA A 151 9.69 22.58 -3.38
N VAL A 152 9.60 23.86 -3.67
CA VAL A 152 8.59 24.76 -3.09
C VAL A 152 7.42 24.92 -4.06
N MET A 153 6.21 24.81 -3.53
CA MET A 153 4.96 25.03 -4.27
C MET A 153 4.15 26.13 -3.57
N TYR A 154 4.16 27.32 -4.16
CA TYR A 154 3.31 28.40 -3.70
C TYR A 154 1.86 28.15 -4.05
N ASP A 155 0.99 28.18 -3.03
CA ASP A 155 -0.47 28.13 -3.20
C ASP A 155 -1.04 29.55 -3.04
N LEU A 156 -1.68 30.08 -4.08
CA LEU A 156 -2.23 31.43 -4.09
C LEU A 156 -3.51 31.58 -3.24
N SER A 157 -3.99 30.50 -2.58
CA SER A 157 -5.12 30.58 -1.65
C SER A 157 -4.83 31.57 -0.52
N GLY A 158 -5.80 32.43 -0.24
CA GLY A 158 -5.66 33.52 0.72
C GLY A 158 -5.11 34.85 0.15
N LEU A 159 -4.77 34.90 -1.15
CA LEU A 159 -4.51 36.16 -1.84
C LEU A 159 -5.79 37.02 -1.88
N ARG A 160 -5.72 38.27 -1.42
CA ARG A 160 -6.86 39.20 -1.31
C ARG A 160 -6.87 40.14 -2.50
N PRO A 161 -7.97 40.18 -3.28
CA PRO A 161 -8.06 41.05 -4.44
C PRO A 161 -7.90 42.53 -4.06
N GLY A 162 -7.17 43.26 -4.87
CA GLY A 162 -6.91 44.71 -4.70
C GLY A 162 -5.97 45.07 -3.53
N LYS A 163 -5.50 44.06 -2.76
CA LYS A 163 -4.56 44.26 -1.65
C LYS A 163 -3.26 43.48 -1.82
N ASP A 164 -3.32 42.34 -2.45
CA ASP A 164 -2.20 41.41 -2.60
C ASP A 164 -1.97 41.10 -4.09
N ASP A 165 -0.73 40.89 -4.45
CA ASP A 165 -0.31 40.37 -5.75
C ASP A 165 0.89 39.40 -5.59
N CYS A 166 1.27 38.69 -6.64
CA CYS A 166 2.32 37.67 -6.61
C CYS A 166 3.72 38.25 -6.34
N MET A 167 3.93 39.55 -6.56
CA MET A 167 5.23 40.19 -6.28
C MET A 167 5.57 40.20 -4.79
N LYS A 168 4.58 40.03 -3.89
CA LYS A 168 4.84 39.80 -2.45
C LYS A 168 5.56 38.50 -2.16
N LEU A 169 5.49 37.52 -3.05
CA LEU A 169 6.22 36.25 -2.93
C LEU A 169 7.72 36.40 -3.21
N VAL A 170 8.15 37.50 -3.81
CA VAL A 170 9.57 37.79 -4.06
C VAL A 170 10.37 37.83 -2.76
N ASP A 171 9.86 38.47 -1.71
CA ASP A 171 10.54 38.57 -0.43
C ASP A 171 10.60 37.22 0.27
N ASP A 172 9.56 36.40 0.11
CA ASP A 172 9.57 35.04 0.66
C ASP A 172 10.55 34.13 -0.10
N TRP A 173 10.60 34.19 -1.43
CA TRP A 173 11.56 33.42 -2.22
C TRP A 173 13.01 33.80 -1.86
N LYS A 174 13.30 35.09 -1.72
CA LYS A 174 14.61 35.57 -1.24
C LYS A 174 14.94 35.02 0.14
N TYR A 175 14.00 35.06 1.08
CA TYR A 175 14.15 34.47 2.42
C TYR A 175 14.42 32.97 2.37
N LEU A 176 13.68 32.21 1.56
CA LEU A 176 13.90 30.78 1.41
C LEU A 176 15.26 30.44 0.80
N VAL A 177 15.75 31.25 -0.14
CA VAL A 177 17.08 31.08 -0.76
C VAL A 177 18.20 31.49 0.18
N ASP A 178 18.08 32.62 0.88
CA ASP A 178 19.18 33.20 1.69
C ASP A 178 19.24 32.61 3.10
N GLU A 179 18.12 32.43 3.78
CA GLU A 179 18.08 32.05 5.20
C GLU A 179 17.79 30.55 5.39
N VAL A 180 16.85 29.98 4.62
CA VAL A 180 16.55 28.55 4.66
C VAL A 180 17.51 27.76 3.78
N LYS A 181 18.07 28.41 2.75
CA LYS A 181 19.01 27.85 1.78
C LYS A 181 18.44 26.69 0.97
N VAL A 182 17.15 26.77 0.62
CA VAL A 182 16.44 25.66 -0.01
C VAL A 182 17.13 25.13 -1.26
N THR A 183 17.76 25.98 -2.08
CA THR A 183 18.45 25.63 -3.30
C THR A 183 19.96 25.37 -3.13
N SER A 184 20.47 25.44 -1.90
CA SER A 184 21.92 25.28 -1.60
C SER A 184 22.18 24.57 -0.26
N TYR A 185 21.18 23.88 0.28
CA TYR A 185 21.25 23.24 1.60
C TYR A 185 22.19 22.01 1.58
N GLY A 186 23.09 21.96 2.55
CA GLY A 186 23.94 20.80 2.82
C GLY A 186 25.03 20.55 1.79
N LYS A 187 25.58 19.32 1.78
CA LYS A 187 26.66 18.91 0.87
C LYS A 187 26.18 18.48 -0.51
N ARG A 188 24.95 18.02 -0.61
CA ARG A 188 24.29 17.54 -1.83
C ARG A 188 23.06 18.39 -2.06
N ASN A 189 22.94 18.99 -3.24
CA ASN A 189 21.75 19.79 -3.55
C ASN A 189 20.56 18.86 -3.88
N MET A 190 19.65 18.66 -2.92
CA MET A 190 18.43 17.84 -3.04
C MET A 190 17.25 18.63 -3.61
N TYR A 191 17.40 19.93 -3.84
CA TYR A 191 16.34 20.71 -4.46
C TYR A 191 16.08 20.22 -5.89
N LEU A 192 14.81 19.95 -6.22
CA LEU A 192 14.41 19.49 -7.53
C LEU A 192 14.70 20.57 -8.59
N HIS A 193 15.37 20.19 -9.62
CA HIS A 193 15.57 21.04 -10.80
C HIS A 193 14.73 20.52 -11.97
N HIS A 194 14.50 21.37 -12.93
CA HIS A 194 13.99 20.98 -14.24
C HIS A 194 14.83 21.66 -15.32
N ARG A 195 15.31 20.85 -16.27
CA ARG A 195 16.27 21.34 -17.29
C ARG A 195 17.49 22.05 -16.66
N GLY A 196 17.98 21.56 -15.52
CA GLY A 196 19.12 22.09 -14.78
C GLY A 196 18.86 23.36 -13.98
N LYS A 197 17.60 23.83 -13.86
CA LYS A 197 17.20 25.04 -13.14
C LYS A 197 16.33 24.67 -11.94
N PRO A 198 16.49 25.33 -10.76
CA PRO A 198 15.62 25.09 -9.61
C PRO A 198 14.16 25.24 -9.96
N LEU A 199 13.32 24.25 -9.61
CA LEU A 199 11.89 24.25 -9.96
C LEU A 199 11.06 24.95 -8.88
N VAL A 200 10.29 25.97 -9.27
CA VAL A 200 9.33 26.65 -8.40
C VAL A 200 7.93 26.43 -8.95
N VAL A 201 6.99 26.07 -8.10
CA VAL A 201 5.60 25.81 -8.50
C VAL A 201 4.70 26.93 -8.00
N ILE A 202 3.71 27.33 -8.80
CA ILE A 202 2.70 28.33 -8.44
C ILE A 202 1.33 27.71 -8.77
N TRP A 203 0.56 27.38 -7.73
CA TRP A 203 -0.77 26.78 -7.84
C TRP A 203 -1.88 27.79 -7.59
N GLY A 204 -3.04 27.57 -8.20
CA GLY A 204 -4.22 28.41 -8.02
C GLY A 204 -4.48 29.36 -9.18
N VAL A 205 -3.90 29.08 -10.37
CA VAL A 205 -3.94 29.96 -11.52
C VAL A 205 -5.09 29.59 -12.45
N GLY A 206 -6.09 30.49 -12.61
CA GLY A 206 -7.18 30.32 -13.57
C GLY A 206 -8.41 29.56 -13.07
N PHE A 207 -8.54 29.34 -11.77
CA PHE A 207 -9.75 28.76 -11.17
C PHE A 207 -10.84 29.83 -11.00
N PRO A 208 -12.09 29.60 -11.44
CA PRO A 208 -13.15 30.60 -11.41
C PRO A 208 -13.70 30.91 -10.01
N ASP A 209 -13.47 30.00 -9.05
CA ASP A 209 -13.87 30.15 -7.65
C ASP A 209 -12.90 31.00 -6.83
N ARG A 210 -11.78 31.46 -7.43
CA ARG A 210 -10.81 32.32 -6.74
C ARG A 210 -11.30 33.77 -6.70
N PRO A 211 -11.06 34.48 -5.59
CA PRO A 211 -11.54 35.86 -5.46
C PRO A 211 -10.74 36.88 -6.29
N TYR A 212 -9.66 36.47 -6.95
CA TYR A 212 -8.76 37.31 -7.74
C TYR A 212 -8.81 36.97 -9.24
N SER A 213 -8.55 37.94 -10.07
CA SER A 213 -8.35 37.74 -11.51
C SER A 213 -6.88 37.45 -11.82
N ILE A 214 -6.64 36.56 -12.76
CA ILE A 214 -5.28 36.25 -13.25
C ILE A 214 -4.58 37.45 -13.92
N ARG A 215 -5.34 38.48 -14.31
CA ARG A 215 -4.81 39.73 -14.91
C ARG A 215 -4.30 40.69 -13.85
N ASP A 216 -4.87 40.67 -12.63
CA ASP A 216 -4.64 41.70 -11.63
C ASP A 216 -3.55 41.32 -10.61
N ILE A 217 -3.16 40.05 -10.54
CA ILE A 217 -2.26 39.54 -9.54
C ILE A 217 -0.76 39.59 -9.89
N LYS A 218 -0.38 40.25 -10.98
CA LYS A 218 1.03 40.39 -11.42
C LYS A 218 1.78 39.09 -11.51
N LEU A 219 1.11 37.99 -11.90
CA LEU A 219 1.74 36.67 -12.01
C LEU A 219 2.81 36.65 -13.09
N ALA A 220 2.59 37.32 -14.23
CA ALA A 220 3.57 37.37 -15.31
C ALA A 220 4.89 38.00 -14.86
N GLU A 221 4.82 39.06 -14.03
CA GLU A 221 5.99 39.72 -13.45
C GLU A 221 6.74 38.83 -12.45
N PHE A 222 6.01 38.04 -11.64
CA PHE A 222 6.63 37.11 -10.73
C PHE A 222 7.32 35.95 -11.48
N ILE A 223 6.71 35.43 -12.57
CA ILE A 223 7.38 34.46 -13.45
C ILE A 223 8.64 35.07 -14.07
N ASP A 224 8.58 36.33 -14.53
CA ASP A 224 9.76 37.04 -15.07
C ASP A 224 10.85 37.20 -14.03
N PHE A 225 10.52 37.51 -12.77
CA PHE A 225 11.48 37.55 -11.68
C PHE A 225 12.15 36.19 -11.47
N LEU A 226 11.37 35.12 -11.36
CA LEU A 226 11.91 33.76 -11.16
C LEU A 226 12.80 33.31 -12.34
N HIS A 227 12.51 33.75 -13.56
CA HIS A 227 13.35 33.43 -14.72
C HIS A 227 14.60 34.30 -14.83
N LYS A 228 14.52 35.61 -14.55
CA LYS A 228 15.48 36.61 -15.05
C LYS A 228 16.24 37.38 -13.97
N ASP A 229 15.80 37.36 -12.70
CA ASP A 229 16.52 38.07 -11.66
C ASP A 229 17.97 37.57 -11.58
N PRO A 230 18.97 38.46 -11.59
CA PRO A 230 20.38 38.04 -11.66
C PRO A 230 20.89 37.28 -10.43
N ALA A 231 20.24 37.44 -9.28
CA ALA A 231 20.65 36.79 -8.03
C ALA A 231 19.74 35.62 -7.63
N TYR A 232 18.42 35.78 -7.80
CA TYR A 232 17.39 34.84 -7.32
C TYR A 232 16.58 34.16 -8.44
N GLY A 233 16.85 34.53 -9.69
CA GLY A 233 16.25 33.95 -10.88
C GLY A 233 17.01 32.74 -11.42
N GLY A 234 16.80 32.45 -12.70
CA GLY A 234 17.36 31.23 -13.33
C GLY A 234 16.60 29.98 -12.92
N CYS A 235 15.38 30.12 -12.41
CA CYS A 235 14.49 29.02 -12.05
C CYS A 235 13.70 28.51 -13.27
N SER A 236 13.20 27.28 -13.19
CA SER A 236 12.07 26.78 -13.97
C SER A 236 10.78 26.99 -13.18
N VAL A 237 9.69 27.30 -13.90
CA VAL A 237 8.39 27.59 -13.28
C VAL A 237 7.34 26.60 -13.76
N MET A 238 6.61 26.01 -12.82
CA MET A 238 5.44 25.15 -13.06
C MET A 238 4.17 25.85 -12.60
N LEU A 239 3.13 25.88 -13.44
CA LEU A 239 1.82 26.47 -13.08
C LEU A 239 0.80 25.38 -12.79
N GLY A 240 0.16 25.42 -11.62
CA GLY A 240 -1.00 24.62 -11.26
C GLY A 240 -2.29 25.32 -11.72
N VAL A 241 -3.01 24.68 -12.64
CA VAL A 241 -4.16 25.23 -13.38
C VAL A 241 -5.38 24.32 -13.27
N PRO A 242 -6.61 24.76 -13.60
CA PRO A 242 -7.79 23.91 -13.67
C PRO A 242 -7.67 22.77 -14.69
N THR A 243 -8.54 21.77 -14.60
CA THR A 243 -8.56 20.63 -15.52
C THR A 243 -8.81 21.06 -16.97
N CYS A 244 -9.75 22.00 -17.20
CA CYS A 244 -10.13 22.48 -18.52
C CYS A 244 -9.35 23.72 -18.98
N TRP A 245 -8.12 23.90 -18.49
CA TRP A 245 -7.24 25.04 -18.81
C TRP A 245 -6.99 25.22 -20.32
N ARG A 246 -6.97 24.13 -21.11
CA ARG A 246 -6.74 24.18 -22.54
C ARG A 246 -7.97 24.68 -23.34
N THR A 247 -9.15 24.31 -22.86
CA THR A 247 -10.43 24.67 -23.51
C THR A 247 -11.05 25.93 -22.94
N LEU A 248 -10.57 26.40 -21.78
CA LEU A 248 -11.03 27.62 -21.07
C LEU A 248 -12.53 27.58 -20.74
N ASP A 249 -13.01 26.42 -20.29
CA ASP A 249 -14.41 26.20 -19.94
C ASP A 249 -14.55 25.44 -18.58
N TYR A 250 -15.75 25.12 -18.19
CA TYR A 250 -16.14 24.28 -17.05
C TYR A 250 -15.53 24.73 -15.71
N ASP A 251 -14.37 24.20 -15.30
CA ASP A 251 -13.68 24.53 -14.04
C ASP A 251 -12.56 25.58 -14.22
N CYS A 252 -12.53 26.21 -15.37
CA CYS A 252 -11.53 27.20 -15.77
C CYS A 252 -12.15 28.56 -16.10
N VAL A 253 -11.43 29.65 -15.84
CA VAL A 253 -11.80 30.99 -16.33
C VAL A 253 -11.78 31.01 -17.86
N GLU A 254 -12.76 31.69 -18.46
CA GLU A 254 -12.89 31.86 -19.91
C GLU A 254 -11.97 33.01 -20.42
N ASP A 255 -10.73 33.05 -19.95
CA ASP A 255 -9.79 34.11 -20.30
C ASP A 255 -8.55 33.55 -21.03
N PRO A 256 -8.38 33.85 -22.35
CA PRO A 256 -7.22 33.42 -23.12
C PRO A 256 -5.85 33.86 -22.58
N TYR A 257 -5.80 34.83 -21.68
CA TYR A 257 -4.57 35.23 -21.00
C TYR A 257 -3.95 34.11 -20.20
N LEU A 258 -4.75 33.09 -19.76
CA LEU A 258 -4.23 31.90 -19.13
C LEU A 258 -3.24 31.15 -20.04
N HIS A 259 -3.54 31.07 -21.35
CA HIS A 259 -2.61 30.42 -22.29
C HIS A 259 -1.31 31.19 -22.45
N GLU A 260 -1.34 32.54 -22.35
CA GLU A 260 -0.13 33.35 -22.38
C GLU A 260 0.74 33.08 -21.12
N LEU A 261 0.12 32.98 -19.95
CA LEU A 261 0.80 32.63 -18.71
C LEU A 261 1.40 31.22 -18.77
N VAL A 262 0.65 30.22 -19.27
CA VAL A 262 1.13 28.85 -19.43
C VAL A 262 2.31 28.78 -20.40
N LYS A 263 2.26 29.48 -21.51
CA LYS A 263 3.39 29.58 -22.49
C LYS A 263 4.61 30.27 -21.93
N LYS A 264 4.43 31.13 -20.92
CA LYS A 264 5.52 31.81 -20.22
C LYS A 264 6.21 30.93 -19.19
N ALA A 265 5.50 29.92 -18.64
CA ALA A 265 6.04 28.93 -17.74
C ALA A 265 6.79 27.81 -18.49
N ASP A 266 7.54 26.97 -17.74
CA ASP A 266 8.25 25.80 -18.26
C ASP A 266 7.40 24.53 -18.22
N LEU A 267 6.52 24.42 -17.21
CA LEU A 267 5.66 23.25 -17.00
C LEU A 267 4.23 23.69 -16.63
N VAL A 268 3.26 22.82 -16.94
CA VAL A 268 1.87 22.96 -16.52
C VAL A 268 1.36 21.70 -15.81
N LEU A 269 0.64 21.91 -14.68
CA LEU A 269 0.08 20.89 -13.82
C LEU A 269 -1.44 21.10 -13.71
N PRO A 270 -2.28 20.42 -14.50
CA PRO A 270 -3.73 20.47 -14.34
C PRO A 270 -4.17 19.75 -13.07
N TRP A 271 -5.05 20.41 -12.29
CA TRP A 271 -5.50 19.88 -11.00
C TRP A 271 -6.72 18.97 -11.18
N MET A 272 -6.50 17.65 -11.07
CA MET A 272 -7.48 16.62 -11.36
C MET A 272 -8.30 16.14 -10.14
N VAL A 273 -7.91 16.53 -8.92
CA VAL A 273 -8.61 16.11 -7.68
C VAL A 273 -10.07 16.55 -7.75
N GLN A 274 -11.01 15.65 -7.43
CA GLN A 274 -12.46 15.84 -7.51
C GLN A 274 -13.06 16.05 -8.92
N ARG A 275 -12.31 15.92 -9.99
CA ARG A 275 -12.79 16.24 -11.35
C ARG A 275 -13.33 15.04 -12.12
N PHE A 276 -13.13 13.81 -11.63
CA PHE A 276 -13.68 12.60 -12.20
C PHE A 276 -13.69 11.46 -11.15
N THR A 277 -14.51 10.44 -11.41
CA THR A 277 -14.69 9.28 -10.53
C THR A 277 -14.60 7.98 -11.32
N PRO A 278 -14.09 6.88 -10.72
CA PRO A 278 -14.08 5.56 -11.37
C PRO A 278 -15.47 4.95 -11.52
N LEU A 279 -16.48 5.48 -10.82
CA LEU A 279 -17.85 5.00 -10.87
C LEU A 279 -18.55 5.31 -12.20
N LEU A 280 -18.02 6.27 -12.97
CA LEU A 280 -18.58 6.70 -14.25
C LEU A 280 -17.56 6.46 -15.37
N HIS A 281 -17.76 5.40 -16.13
CA HIS A 281 -16.85 4.98 -17.21
C HIS A 281 -16.53 6.09 -18.21
N PHE A 282 -17.50 6.92 -18.56
CA PHE A 282 -17.30 8.05 -19.49
C PHE A 282 -16.35 9.12 -18.93
N GLU A 283 -16.31 9.33 -17.60
CA GLU A 283 -15.40 10.29 -17.00
C GLU A 283 -13.95 9.83 -17.09
N MET A 284 -13.67 8.54 -16.88
CA MET A 284 -12.35 7.97 -17.08
C MET A 284 -11.88 8.08 -18.54
N SER A 285 -12.80 7.90 -19.49
CA SER A 285 -12.50 8.08 -20.91
C SER A 285 -12.23 9.55 -21.25
N ARG A 286 -13.04 10.46 -20.72
CA ARG A 286 -12.84 11.92 -20.87
C ARG A 286 -11.50 12.37 -20.31
N TYR A 287 -11.11 11.86 -19.13
CA TYR A 287 -9.80 12.14 -18.53
C TYR A 287 -8.65 11.72 -19.44
N ARG A 288 -8.68 10.49 -19.98
CA ARG A 288 -7.66 9.99 -20.92
C ARG A 288 -7.54 10.84 -22.19
N ASP A 289 -8.68 11.21 -22.76
CA ASP A 289 -8.72 12.00 -24.00
C ASP A 289 -8.27 13.45 -23.78
N ALA A 290 -8.63 14.05 -22.64
CA ALA A 290 -8.17 15.38 -22.25
C ALA A 290 -6.65 15.38 -22.10
N MET A 291 -6.08 14.44 -21.35
CA MET A 291 -4.63 14.34 -21.13
C MET A 291 -3.86 14.23 -22.46
N LYS A 292 -4.29 13.38 -23.39
CA LYS A 292 -3.64 13.24 -24.71
C LYS A 292 -3.63 14.55 -25.49
N LYS A 293 -4.76 15.29 -25.47
CA LYS A 293 -4.89 16.59 -26.16
C LYS A 293 -4.04 17.67 -25.48
N ASP A 294 -3.98 17.64 -24.14
CA ASP A 294 -3.17 18.59 -23.36
C ASP A 294 -1.67 18.36 -23.61
N ILE A 295 -1.22 17.10 -23.62
CA ILE A 295 0.17 16.75 -23.94
C ILE A 295 0.54 17.23 -25.37
N ALA A 296 -0.36 17.07 -26.34
CA ALA A 296 -0.14 17.55 -27.70
C ALA A 296 -0.02 19.07 -27.76
N TRP A 297 -0.94 19.79 -27.10
CA TRP A 297 -0.89 21.25 -27.01
C TRP A 297 0.40 21.74 -26.34
N CYS A 298 0.79 21.12 -25.23
CA CYS A 298 2.02 21.46 -24.51
C CYS A 298 3.28 21.27 -25.37
N ARG A 299 3.36 20.15 -26.10
CA ARG A 299 4.45 19.89 -27.03
C ARG A 299 4.56 21.00 -28.09
N ASP A 300 3.42 21.41 -28.68
CA ASP A 300 3.37 22.43 -29.71
C ASP A 300 3.70 23.84 -29.15
N ALA A 301 3.41 24.08 -27.87
CA ALA A 301 3.70 25.31 -27.14
C ALA A 301 5.13 25.34 -26.51
N GLY A 302 5.87 24.25 -26.51
CA GLY A 302 7.19 24.14 -25.86
C GLY A 302 7.15 24.09 -24.35
N VAL A 303 6.00 23.74 -23.75
CA VAL A 303 5.76 23.59 -22.30
C VAL A 303 5.72 22.11 -21.93
N ASP A 304 6.25 21.73 -20.77
CA ASP A 304 6.20 20.36 -20.29
C ASP A 304 4.89 20.09 -19.51
N TYR A 305 4.21 19.00 -19.85
CA TYR A 305 3.00 18.56 -19.16
C TYR A 305 3.33 17.70 -17.95
N VAL A 306 2.65 17.93 -16.83
CA VAL A 306 2.78 17.13 -15.60
C VAL A 306 1.42 16.50 -15.28
N PRO A 307 1.23 15.20 -15.53
CA PRO A 307 0.02 14.51 -15.11
C PRO A 307 -0.08 14.49 -13.57
N LEU A 308 -1.28 14.78 -13.06
CA LEU A 308 -1.63 14.60 -11.67
C LEU A 308 -2.45 13.32 -11.51
N VAL A 309 -2.11 12.52 -10.50
CA VAL A 309 -2.84 11.33 -10.09
C VAL A 309 -3.20 11.42 -8.61
N PHE A 310 -4.34 10.84 -8.22
CA PHE A 310 -4.81 10.87 -6.83
C PHE A 310 -5.52 9.57 -6.46
N PRO A 311 -5.40 9.10 -5.19
CA PRO A 311 -5.86 7.76 -4.81
C PRO A 311 -7.38 7.65 -4.66
N GLY A 312 -8.06 8.72 -4.32
CA GLY A 312 -9.48 8.83 -4.05
C GLY A 312 -9.79 10.15 -3.37
N PHE A 313 -11.03 10.36 -2.95
CA PHE A 313 -11.43 11.60 -2.29
C PHE A 313 -12.55 11.37 -1.28
N SER A 314 -12.46 12.04 -0.12
CA SER A 314 -13.50 12.04 0.90
C SER A 314 -13.55 13.41 1.58
N TRP A 315 -14.74 13.95 1.70
CA TRP A 315 -14.96 15.28 2.29
C TRP A 315 -16.08 15.27 3.33
N HIS A 316 -16.31 14.13 3.97
CA HIS A 316 -17.41 13.90 4.90
C HIS A 316 -17.26 14.77 6.16
N ASN A 317 -16.20 14.56 6.95
CA ASN A 317 -15.99 15.30 8.20
C ASN A 317 -15.68 16.77 7.93
N LEU A 318 -14.88 17.08 6.90
CA LEU A 318 -14.54 18.47 6.55
C LEU A 318 -15.77 19.25 6.09
N SER A 319 -16.65 18.69 5.24
CA SER A 319 -17.85 19.38 4.73
C SER A 319 -18.85 19.79 5.80
N ARG A 320 -18.86 19.12 6.95
CA ARG A 320 -19.70 19.47 8.10
C ARG A 320 -19.32 20.84 8.71
N HIS A 321 -18.12 21.31 8.47
CA HIS A 321 -17.56 22.56 9.00
C HIS A 321 -17.47 23.70 7.99
N GLU A 322 -17.57 23.37 6.69
CA GLU A 322 -17.46 24.35 5.61
C GLU A 322 -18.82 25.00 5.31
N LYS A 323 -18.89 26.30 5.48
CA LYS A 323 -20.09 27.07 5.14
C LYS A 323 -20.23 27.16 3.61
N GLY A 324 -21.42 26.82 3.11
CA GLY A 324 -21.74 26.93 1.69
C GLY A 324 -21.60 25.67 0.84
N ILE A 325 -21.21 24.54 1.44
CA ILE A 325 -21.04 23.25 0.72
C ILE A 325 -22.33 22.43 0.64
N GLY A 326 -23.49 22.98 0.87
CA GLY A 326 -24.77 22.29 0.59
C GLY A 326 -25.00 20.99 1.35
N GLY A 327 -24.49 20.84 2.58
CA GLY A 327 -24.72 19.70 3.48
C GLY A 327 -23.59 18.68 3.50
N GLU A 328 -23.76 17.66 4.34
CA GLU A 328 -22.81 16.57 4.57
C GLU A 328 -22.57 15.74 3.30
N LYS A 329 -21.33 15.52 2.95
CA LYS A 329 -20.93 14.70 1.80
C LYS A 329 -20.73 13.24 2.22
N PRO A 330 -20.93 12.28 1.32
CA PRO A 330 -20.66 10.87 1.64
C PRO A 330 -19.18 10.62 1.90
N VAL A 331 -18.90 9.68 2.78
CA VAL A 331 -17.55 9.13 2.94
C VAL A 331 -17.15 8.46 1.62
N LYS A 332 -15.87 8.61 1.20
CA LYS A 332 -15.38 8.08 -0.07
C LYS A 332 -16.21 8.53 -1.27
N SER A 333 -16.48 9.82 -1.37
CA SER A 333 -17.23 10.38 -2.52
C SER A 333 -16.57 10.04 -3.88
N ILE A 334 -15.25 9.82 -3.88
CA ILE A 334 -14.50 9.15 -4.94
C ILE A 334 -13.79 7.95 -4.32
N PRO A 335 -14.27 6.71 -4.58
CA PRO A 335 -13.74 5.51 -3.94
C PRO A 335 -12.33 5.17 -4.45
N ARG A 336 -11.52 4.64 -3.56
CA ARG A 336 -10.14 4.20 -3.83
C ARG A 336 -10.08 2.87 -4.58
N LEU A 337 -11.10 2.02 -4.44
CA LEU A 337 -11.23 0.69 -5.05
C LEU A 337 -10.01 -0.21 -4.78
N GLY A 338 -9.50 -0.20 -3.54
CA GLY A 338 -8.31 -0.97 -3.17
C GLY A 338 -7.06 -0.59 -3.96
N GLY A 339 -6.96 0.65 -4.45
CA GLY A 339 -5.84 1.15 -5.23
C GLY A 339 -6.00 1.06 -6.76
N ARG A 340 -7.02 0.33 -7.27
CA ARG A 340 -7.24 0.20 -8.73
C ARG A 340 -7.46 1.55 -9.41
N PHE A 341 -8.26 2.43 -8.83
CA PHE A 341 -8.47 3.78 -9.36
C PHE A 341 -7.17 4.57 -9.50
N TYR A 342 -6.31 4.50 -8.51
CA TYR A 342 -5.02 5.18 -8.50
C TYR A 342 -4.06 4.59 -9.55
N TRP A 343 -3.98 3.26 -9.60
CA TRP A 343 -3.11 2.55 -10.52
C TRP A 343 -3.50 2.74 -11.99
N ASP A 344 -4.80 2.75 -12.30
CA ASP A 344 -5.32 2.99 -13.65
C ASP A 344 -4.97 4.40 -14.17
N GLN A 345 -4.98 5.42 -13.30
CA GLN A 345 -4.51 6.77 -13.65
C GLN A 345 -3.02 6.77 -13.98
N ILE A 346 -2.20 6.11 -13.17
CA ILE A 346 -0.75 6.01 -13.37
C ILE A 346 -0.44 5.33 -14.71
N GLN A 347 -1.05 4.18 -14.98
CA GLN A 347 -0.86 3.47 -16.25
C GLN A 347 -1.32 4.32 -17.44
N THR A 348 -2.45 5.02 -17.29
CA THR A 348 -2.99 5.92 -18.33
C THR A 348 -2.02 7.05 -18.64
N ALA A 349 -1.43 7.67 -17.62
CA ALA A 349 -0.47 8.77 -17.78
C ALA A 349 0.81 8.28 -18.48
N VAL A 350 1.36 7.15 -18.04
CA VAL A 350 2.57 6.58 -18.66
C VAL A 350 2.30 6.14 -20.10
N ALA A 351 1.16 5.52 -20.38
CA ALA A 351 0.76 5.14 -21.74
C ALA A 351 0.52 6.36 -22.66
N ALA A 352 0.15 7.52 -22.11
CA ALA A 352 0.04 8.78 -22.84
C ALA A 352 1.41 9.46 -23.09
N GLY A 353 2.50 8.92 -22.56
CA GLY A 353 3.85 9.43 -22.73
C GLY A 353 4.32 10.37 -21.62
N ALA A 354 3.74 10.27 -20.41
CA ALA A 354 4.21 11.01 -19.24
C ALA A 354 5.69 10.73 -18.96
N LYS A 355 6.44 11.77 -18.69
CA LYS A 355 7.84 11.68 -18.29
C LYS A 355 8.07 11.92 -16.79
N ARG A 356 7.05 12.39 -16.10
CA ARG A 356 7.03 12.75 -14.68
C ARG A 356 5.61 12.61 -14.13
N LEU A 357 5.44 12.48 -12.83
CA LEU A 357 4.12 12.38 -12.20
C LEU A 357 4.06 13.26 -10.95
N TYR A 358 2.91 13.91 -10.75
CA TYR A 358 2.55 14.56 -9.49
C TYR A 358 1.46 13.75 -8.79
N VAL A 359 1.67 13.45 -7.51
CA VAL A 359 0.69 12.75 -6.67
C VAL A 359 0.02 13.73 -5.72
N ALA A 360 -1.27 13.85 -5.78
CA ALA A 360 -2.06 14.59 -4.81
C ALA A 360 -2.72 13.61 -3.84
N MET A 361 -2.28 13.55 -2.55
CA MET A 361 -1.18 14.24 -1.86
C MET A 361 -0.42 13.23 -1.00
N PHE A 362 0.76 13.59 -0.48
CA PHE A 362 1.48 12.70 0.45
C PHE A 362 0.72 12.54 1.78
N ASP A 363 0.38 13.65 2.45
CA ASP A 363 -0.13 13.70 3.83
C ASP A 363 -1.55 14.31 3.98
N GLU A 364 -2.29 14.54 2.89
CA GLU A 364 -3.59 15.22 2.93
C GLU A 364 -4.72 14.30 3.42
N VAL A 365 -4.91 14.26 4.73
CA VAL A 365 -5.98 13.45 5.36
C VAL A 365 -7.32 14.17 5.48
N ASN A 366 -7.35 15.51 5.29
CA ASN A 366 -8.59 16.29 5.33
C ASN A 366 -9.52 15.93 4.18
N GLU A 367 -8.95 15.78 2.99
CA GLU A 367 -9.67 15.49 1.75
C GLU A 367 -9.61 14.01 1.37
N GLY A 368 -9.03 13.17 2.22
CA GLY A 368 -8.92 11.75 1.97
C GLY A 368 -8.05 11.39 0.77
N THR A 369 -7.08 12.22 0.41
CA THR A 369 -6.14 12.01 -0.71
C THR A 369 -4.78 11.50 -0.28
N ALA A 370 -4.52 11.34 1.00
CA ALA A 370 -3.23 10.91 1.54
C ALA A 370 -2.78 9.55 0.97
N ILE A 371 -1.49 9.47 0.62
CA ILE A 371 -0.82 8.20 0.21
C ILE A 371 0.10 7.65 1.29
N PHE A 372 0.42 8.41 2.35
CA PHE A 372 1.20 7.93 3.48
C PHE A 372 0.44 6.84 4.27
N LYS A 373 1.06 6.29 5.32
CA LYS A 373 0.44 5.20 6.09
C LYS A 373 -0.81 5.65 6.84
N VAL A 374 -1.94 4.99 6.52
CA VAL A 374 -3.28 5.24 7.08
C VAL A 374 -3.81 3.96 7.69
N THR A 375 -4.47 4.03 8.85
CA THR A 375 -5.02 2.86 9.53
C THR A 375 -6.45 2.56 9.13
N ASP A 376 -6.82 1.27 9.09
CA ASP A 376 -8.21 0.81 8.99
C ASP A 376 -8.92 0.73 10.36
N ALA A 377 -8.20 1.09 11.44
CA ALA A 377 -8.73 1.16 12.80
C ALA A 377 -8.80 2.62 13.32
N PRO A 378 -9.56 3.52 12.65
CA PRO A 378 -9.67 4.91 13.06
C PRO A 378 -10.45 5.05 14.38
N PRO A 379 -10.44 6.22 15.02
CA PRO A 379 -11.28 6.50 16.16
C PRO A 379 -12.77 6.31 15.84
N VAL A 380 -13.53 5.92 16.85
CA VAL A 380 -14.99 5.73 16.73
C VAL A 380 -15.75 6.89 17.32
N GLY A 381 -16.89 7.21 16.73
CA GLY A 381 -17.79 8.23 17.22
C GLY A 381 -19.18 8.07 16.64
N LYS A 382 -20.14 8.85 17.16
CA LYS A 382 -21.55 8.80 16.69
C LYS A 382 -21.77 9.53 15.37
N THR A 383 -20.96 10.56 15.13
CA THR A 383 -21.15 11.47 14.00
C THR A 383 -19.94 11.56 13.09
N VAL A 384 -18.78 11.10 13.54
CA VAL A 384 -17.54 11.09 12.76
C VAL A 384 -17.43 9.77 12.01
N GLN A 385 -17.06 9.84 10.73
CA GLN A 385 -16.79 8.66 9.88
C GLN A 385 -15.49 8.91 9.12
N PHE A 386 -14.68 7.86 8.98
CA PHE A 386 -13.41 7.94 8.27
C PHE A 386 -13.43 7.02 7.05
N ALA A 387 -12.75 7.43 6.01
CA ALA A 387 -12.46 6.58 4.86
C ALA A 387 -11.39 5.56 5.27
N ASP A 388 -11.64 4.30 5.01
CA ASP A 388 -10.73 3.19 5.23
C ASP A 388 -9.85 2.92 4.00
N MET A 389 -8.95 1.94 4.12
CA MET A 389 -8.02 1.52 3.07
C MET A 389 -8.58 0.40 2.16
N ASP A 390 -9.89 0.13 2.20
CA ASP A 390 -10.54 -0.99 1.51
C ASP A 390 -9.90 -2.36 1.89
N GLY A 391 -9.43 -2.48 3.15
CA GLY A 391 -8.73 -3.66 3.66
C GLY A 391 -7.35 -3.90 3.07
N GLN A 392 -6.73 -2.88 2.48
CA GLN A 392 -5.35 -2.92 2.04
C GLN A 392 -4.39 -2.58 3.19
N PRO A 393 -3.11 -3.01 3.13
CA PRO A 393 -2.11 -2.62 4.13
C PRO A 393 -2.01 -1.11 4.30
N THR A 394 -1.62 -0.65 5.48
CA THR A 394 -1.50 0.80 5.79
C THR A 394 -0.54 1.53 4.86
N ASP A 395 0.44 0.83 4.29
CA ASP A 395 1.47 1.32 3.36
C ASP A 395 1.12 1.15 1.87
N HIS A 396 -0.09 0.68 1.55
CA HIS A 396 -0.46 0.24 0.20
C HIS A 396 -0.24 1.32 -0.88
N TYR A 397 -0.61 2.57 -0.59
CA TYR A 397 -0.47 3.66 -1.55
C TYR A 397 0.97 4.15 -1.71
N LEU A 398 1.80 4.03 -0.67
CA LEU A 398 3.26 4.21 -0.78
C LEU A 398 3.86 3.14 -1.69
N PHE A 399 3.48 1.88 -1.50
CA PHE A 399 3.89 0.78 -2.37
C PHE A 399 3.50 1.03 -3.84
N LEU A 400 2.23 1.36 -4.11
CA LEU A 400 1.78 1.65 -5.48
C LEU A 400 2.52 2.85 -6.09
N THR A 401 2.86 3.86 -5.28
CA THR A 401 3.61 5.04 -5.73
C THR A 401 5.05 4.67 -6.12
N GLY A 402 5.70 3.80 -5.36
CA GLY A 402 7.01 3.25 -5.73
C GLY A 402 6.98 2.43 -7.02
N GLU A 403 5.92 1.63 -7.20
CA GLU A 403 5.71 0.89 -8.44
C GLU A 403 5.41 1.83 -9.63
N ALA A 404 4.74 2.98 -9.38
CA ALA A 404 4.57 4.04 -10.39
C ALA A 404 5.91 4.63 -10.84
N ALA A 405 6.84 4.85 -9.92
CA ALA A 405 8.18 5.33 -10.25
C ALA A 405 8.95 4.31 -11.12
N LYS A 406 8.85 3.02 -10.81
CA LYS A 406 9.44 1.95 -11.64
C LYS A 406 8.80 1.89 -13.04
N LEU A 407 7.46 2.02 -13.10
CA LEU A 407 6.74 2.03 -14.37
C LEU A 407 7.12 3.24 -15.23
N LEU A 408 7.19 4.43 -14.64
CA LEU A 408 7.58 5.67 -15.29
C LEU A 408 8.99 5.60 -15.89
N ARG A 409 9.92 4.94 -15.19
CA ARG A 409 11.30 4.75 -15.64
C ARG A 409 11.50 3.55 -16.57
N GLY A 410 10.43 2.77 -16.87
CA GLY A 410 10.51 1.56 -17.68
C GLY A 410 11.17 0.37 -16.99
N GLU A 411 11.35 0.42 -15.69
CA GLU A 411 11.92 -0.64 -14.84
C GLU A 411 10.92 -1.79 -14.61
N ARG A 412 9.64 -1.56 -14.88
CA ARG A 412 8.60 -2.57 -14.89
C ARG A 412 7.66 -2.39 -16.08
N ARG A 413 6.92 -3.46 -16.42
CA ARG A 413 5.85 -3.41 -17.41
C ARG A 413 4.50 -2.99 -16.78
N PRO A 414 3.59 -2.41 -17.57
CA PRO A 414 2.21 -2.23 -17.13
C PRO A 414 1.57 -3.55 -16.71
N THR A 415 0.65 -3.51 -15.76
CA THR A 415 -0.22 -4.65 -15.43
C THR A 415 -1.38 -4.74 -16.43
N ALA A 416 -2.09 -5.86 -16.46
CA ALA A 416 -3.34 -5.94 -17.21
C ALA A 416 -4.38 -4.96 -16.62
N GLN A 417 -5.40 -4.64 -17.41
CA GLN A 417 -6.45 -3.72 -16.97
C GLN A 417 -7.17 -4.26 -15.72
N GLY A 418 -7.26 -3.43 -14.68
CA GLY A 418 -7.89 -3.79 -13.41
C GLY A 418 -6.99 -4.60 -12.46
N GLU A 419 -5.80 -5.00 -12.89
CA GLU A 419 -4.82 -5.68 -12.03
C GLU A 419 -3.86 -4.68 -11.38
N LEU A 420 -3.52 -4.94 -10.11
CA LEU A 420 -2.53 -4.20 -9.37
C LEU A 420 -1.14 -4.81 -9.50
N PRO A 421 -0.08 -4.04 -9.22
CA PRO A 421 1.26 -4.59 -8.99
C PRO A 421 1.27 -5.63 -7.89
N VAL A 422 1.97 -6.72 -8.10
CA VAL A 422 2.21 -7.71 -7.04
C VAL A 422 3.31 -7.21 -6.10
N ARG A 423 3.10 -7.42 -4.80
CA ARG A 423 4.08 -7.04 -3.77
C ARG A 423 5.16 -8.10 -3.69
N THR A 424 6.42 -7.67 -3.69
CA THR A 424 7.57 -8.53 -3.45
C THR A 424 8.25 -8.15 -2.13
N PHE A 425 8.78 -9.16 -1.42
CA PHE A 425 9.50 -8.96 -0.16
C PHE A 425 10.56 -10.05 0.02
N CYS A 426 11.60 -9.77 0.83
CA CYS A 426 12.65 -10.72 1.11
C CYS A 426 12.49 -11.32 2.51
N TYR A 427 12.80 -12.62 2.63
CA TYR A 427 12.91 -13.27 3.92
C TYR A 427 14.14 -12.77 4.67
N ASP A 428 13.92 -12.26 5.87
CA ASP A 428 14.97 -11.79 6.79
C ASP A 428 14.81 -12.40 8.20
N GLY A 429 13.96 -13.42 8.31
CA GLY A 429 13.64 -14.14 9.54
C GLY A 429 12.14 -14.25 9.80
N ASN A 430 11.78 -15.03 10.83
CA ASN A 430 10.39 -15.23 11.21
C ASN A 430 9.87 -14.14 12.16
N PRO A 431 8.61 -13.65 11.96
CA PRO A 431 7.72 -13.97 10.86
C PRO A 431 8.19 -13.37 9.53
N PHE A 432 7.90 -14.07 8.40
CA PHE A 432 8.44 -13.68 7.08
C PHE A 432 7.54 -12.76 6.26
N ALA A 433 6.22 -12.84 6.40
CA ALA A 433 5.26 -11.96 5.75
C ALA A 433 4.66 -11.01 6.79
N THR A 434 5.11 -9.76 6.83
CA THR A 434 4.81 -8.81 7.91
C THR A 434 3.91 -7.65 7.50
N HIS A 435 3.49 -7.60 6.25
CA HIS A 435 2.64 -6.55 5.70
C HIS A 435 1.14 -6.81 5.92
N PHE A 436 0.77 -8.06 6.27
CA PHE A 436 -0.56 -8.46 6.73
C PHE A 436 -0.46 -9.38 7.94
N TYR A 437 -1.57 -9.56 8.64
CA TYR A 437 -1.74 -10.64 9.60
C TYR A 437 -2.27 -11.87 8.87
N PHE A 438 -1.37 -12.76 8.53
CA PHE A 438 -1.69 -14.03 7.88
C PHE A 438 -1.60 -15.19 8.86
N ALA A 439 -2.51 -16.15 8.72
CA ALA A 439 -2.56 -17.35 9.53
C ALA A 439 -2.76 -18.62 8.70
N ASP A 440 -2.76 -19.76 9.34
CA ASP A 440 -3.19 -21.05 8.79
C ASP A 440 -2.54 -21.39 7.42
N PRO A 441 -1.21 -21.40 7.32
CA PRO A 441 -0.52 -21.55 6.03
C PRO A 441 -0.69 -22.94 5.43
N SER A 442 -1.30 -23.03 4.24
CA SER A 442 -1.34 -24.20 3.40
C SER A 442 -0.28 -24.10 2.30
N ALA A 443 0.78 -24.92 2.36
CA ALA A 443 1.94 -24.81 1.48
C ALA A 443 2.04 -25.99 0.50
N HIS A 444 2.19 -25.65 -0.78
CA HIS A 444 2.28 -26.62 -1.87
C HIS A 444 3.38 -26.26 -2.88
N VAL A 445 3.88 -27.26 -3.61
CA VAL A 445 4.86 -27.06 -4.66
C VAL A 445 4.30 -27.55 -5.99
N TRP A 446 4.20 -26.62 -6.96
CA TRP A 446 3.82 -26.93 -8.31
C TRP A 446 4.81 -26.33 -9.31
N ASN A 447 5.22 -27.12 -10.30
CA ASN A 447 6.16 -26.70 -11.34
C ASN A 447 7.47 -26.10 -10.78
N GLY A 448 7.94 -26.62 -9.64
CA GLY A 448 9.19 -26.17 -9.00
C GLY A 448 9.12 -24.86 -8.22
N ARG A 449 7.93 -24.26 -8.09
CA ARG A 449 7.65 -23.05 -7.29
C ARG A 449 6.79 -23.43 -6.08
N LEU A 450 7.09 -22.84 -4.93
CA LEU A 450 6.32 -23.02 -3.71
C LEU A 450 5.25 -21.93 -3.60
N TYR A 451 4.03 -22.34 -3.26
CA TYR A 451 2.87 -21.48 -3.02
C TYR A 451 2.37 -21.70 -1.59
N VAL A 452 1.93 -20.63 -0.95
CA VAL A 452 1.32 -20.65 0.38
C VAL A 452 -0.01 -19.92 0.31
N TYR A 453 -1.08 -20.59 0.77
CA TYR A 453 -2.44 -20.04 0.83
C TYR A 453 -2.79 -19.83 2.32
N PRO A 454 -2.62 -18.63 2.85
CA PRO A 454 -3.02 -18.31 4.21
C PRO A 454 -4.46 -17.85 4.30
N SER A 455 -5.03 -17.94 5.49
CA SER A 455 -6.14 -17.09 5.92
C SER A 455 -5.65 -15.70 6.30
N HIS A 456 -6.55 -14.73 6.45
CA HIS A 456 -6.21 -13.33 6.70
C HIS A 456 -6.90 -12.83 7.97
N ASP A 457 -6.15 -12.71 9.06
CA ASP A 457 -6.64 -12.12 10.31
C ASP A 457 -6.87 -10.62 10.16
N ILE A 458 -7.96 -10.11 10.70
CA ILE A 458 -8.36 -8.70 10.60
C ILE A 458 -8.30 -8.04 11.98
N ASP A 459 -7.61 -6.92 12.07
CA ASP A 459 -7.54 -6.06 13.26
C ASP A 459 -8.58 -4.94 13.19
N PRO A 460 -9.18 -4.55 14.25
CA PRO A 460 -9.74 -5.24 15.41
C PRO A 460 -11.23 -5.55 15.22
N PRO A 461 -11.97 -6.04 16.18
CA PRO A 461 -11.64 -6.46 17.53
C PRO A 461 -11.65 -7.98 17.75
N ARG A 462 -12.06 -8.77 16.76
CA ARG A 462 -12.24 -10.22 16.80
C ARG A 462 -11.73 -10.81 15.49
N GLY A 463 -10.41 -10.95 15.38
CA GLY A 463 -9.71 -11.27 14.13
C GLY A 463 -10.30 -12.44 13.35
N CYS A 464 -10.61 -13.56 14.00
CA CYS A 464 -11.06 -14.78 13.32
C CYS A 464 -12.50 -14.69 12.77
N ASP A 465 -13.42 -13.98 13.43
CA ASP A 465 -14.84 -13.86 12.99
C ASP A 465 -14.97 -12.93 11.77
N LEU A 466 -14.00 -12.05 11.55
CA LEU A 466 -14.01 -11.05 10.49
C LEU A 466 -13.18 -11.44 9.28
N MET A 467 -12.45 -12.55 9.33
CA MET A 467 -11.65 -13.04 8.21
C MET A 467 -12.52 -13.20 6.97
N ASP A 468 -12.33 -12.33 5.98
CA ASP A 468 -13.27 -12.17 4.85
C ASP A 468 -12.63 -12.44 3.48
N ARG A 469 -11.31 -12.82 3.43
CA ARG A 469 -10.56 -12.96 2.18
C ARG A 469 -9.42 -13.95 2.26
N TYR A 470 -8.95 -14.36 1.08
CA TYR A 470 -7.74 -15.18 0.92
C TYR A 470 -6.73 -14.52 0.00
N HIS A 471 -5.45 -14.72 0.34
CA HIS A 471 -4.28 -14.34 -0.45
C HIS A 471 -3.51 -15.58 -0.91
N VAL A 472 -2.57 -15.38 -1.84
CA VAL A 472 -1.58 -16.39 -2.16
C VAL A 472 -0.18 -15.78 -2.21
N LEU A 473 0.74 -16.42 -1.51
CA LEU A 473 2.16 -16.07 -1.53
C LEU A 473 2.93 -17.12 -2.33
N SER A 474 4.05 -16.76 -2.94
CA SER A 474 4.90 -17.75 -3.61
C SER A 474 6.37 -17.40 -3.60
N THR A 475 7.23 -18.41 -3.75
CA THR A 475 8.68 -18.25 -3.84
C THR A 475 9.32 -19.31 -4.71
N ASP A 476 10.44 -18.93 -5.34
CA ASP A 476 11.30 -19.88 -6.08
C ASP A 476 12.52 -20.32 -5.25
N ASP A 477 12.83 -19.66 -4.15
CA ASP A 477 14.12 -19.83 -3.43
C ASP A 477 14.02 -19.76 -1.90
N MET A 478 12.83 -19.59 -1.32
CA MET A 478 12.57 -19.38 0.11
C MET A 478 13.13 -18.05 0.66
N VAL A 479 13.67 -17.20 -0.19
CA VAL A 479 14.23 -15.89 0.19
C VAL A 479 13.43 -14.76 -0.42
N ASN A 480 13.18 -14.83 -1.73
CA ASN A 480 12.41 -13.84 -2.46
C ASN A 480 10.96 -14.30 -2.59
N TRP A 481 10.06 -13.54 -2.02
CA TRP A 481 8.64 -13.86 -1.97
C TRP A 481 7.81 -12.87 -2.78
N VAL A 482 6.71 -13.36 -3.32
CA VAL A 482 5.70 -12.58 -4.03
C VAL A 482 4.38 -12.78 -3.32
N ASP A 483 3.71 -11.70 -2.92
CA ASP A 483 2.29 -11.69 -2.56
C ASP A 483 1.51 -11.32 -3.82
N HIS A 484 0.74 -12.27 -4.34
CA HIS A 484 -0.08 -12.09 -5.55
C HIS A 484 -1.37 -11.31 -5.26
N GLY A 485 -1.59 -10.96 -4.00
CA GLY A 485 -2.76 -10.21 -3.56
C GLY A 485 -3.95 -11.11 -3.25
N GLU A 486 -5.05 -10.45 -3.00
CA GLU A 486 -6.33 -11.07 -2.71
C GLU A 486 -6.91 -11.70 -3.98
N PHE A 487 -7.41 -12.94 -3.86
CA PHE A 487 -8.02 -13.64 -4.98
C PHE A 487 -9.46 -14.11 -4.75
N MET A 488 -9.96 -14.06 -3.51
CA MET A 488 -11.33 -14.47 -3.16
C MET A 488 -11.80 -13.79 -1.87
N ARG A 489 -13.07 -13.42 -1.82
CA ARG A 489 -13.76 -12.84 -0.65
C ARG A 489 -14.95 -13.65 -0.21
N ALA A 490 -15.37 -13.45 1.04
CA ALA A 490 -16.64 -13.99 1.54
C ALA A 490 -17.85 -13.56 0.69
N SER A 491 -17.83 -12.36 0.14
CA SER A 491 -18.86 -11.85 -0.78
C SER A 491 -18.95 -12.60 -2.12
N ASP A 492 -17.93 -13.37 -2.49
CA ASP A 492 -17.91 -14.19 -3.72
C ASP A 492 -18.52 -15.57 -3.51
N VAL A 493 -18.95 -15.88 -2.27
CA VAL A 493 -19.54 -17.17 -1.88
C VAL A 493 -21.06 -17.03 -1.83
N GLU A 494 -21.73 -17.30 -2.95
CA GLU A 494 -23.19 -17.12 -3.09
C GLU A 494 -24.02 -17.91 -2.06
N TRP A 495 -23.54 -19.08 -1.64
CA TRP A 495 -24.18 -19.94 -0.63
C TRP A 495 -23.74 -19.61 0.81
N GLY A 496 -22.81 -18.66 0.97
CA GLY A 496 -22.18 -18.32 2.23
C GLY A 496 -23.06 -17.50 3.16
N ARG A 497 -22.54 -17.28 4.37
CA ARG A 497 -23.14 -16.46 5.40
C ARG A 497 -23.39 -15.03 4.88
N PRO A 498 -24.61 -14.49 5.01
CA PRO A 498 -24.96 -13.16 4.46
C PRO A 498 -24.10 -12.02 5.01
N GLU A 499 -23.65 -12.12 6.26
CA GLU A 499 -22.84 -11.10 6.93
C GLU A 499 -21.33 -11.23 6.60
N GLY A 500 -20.93 -12.24 5.82
CA GLY A 500 -19.53 -12.52 5.49
C GLY A 500 -18.71 -12.99 6.70
N GLY A 501 -17.40 -12.77 6.65
CA GLY A 501 -16.44 -13.25 7.65
C GLY A 501 -16.17 -14.75 7.56
N PHE A 502 -15.45 -15.31 8.53
CA PHE A 502 -15.25 -16.76 8.71
C PHE A 502 -14.57 -17.48 7.53
N MET A 503 -13.77 -16.80 6.72
CA MET A 503 -12.92 -17.41 5.70
C MET A 503 -11.66 -17.98 6.39
N TRP A 504 -11.85 -19.15 7.05
CA TRP A 504 -10.84 -19.75 7.92
C TRP A 504 -9.86 -20.62 7.12
N ALA A 505 -9.10 -21.49 7.81
CA ALA A 505 -7.99 -22.24 7.25
C ALA A 505 -8.32 -22.95 5.93
N PRO A 506 -7.67 -22.59 4.81
CA PRO A 506 -7.92 -23.17 3.50
C PRO A 506 -6.92 -24.26 3.14
N ASP A 507 -7.18 -24.96 2.04
CA ASP A 507 -6.21 -25.79 1.34
C ASP A 507 -6.35 -25.68 -0.19
N CYS A 508 -5.32 -26.07 -0.91
CA CYS A 508 -5.34 -26.10 -2.38
C CYS A 508 -4.74 -27.40 -2.92
N ALA A 509 -5.37 -27.96 -3.95
CA ALA A 509 -4.89 -29.16 -4.63
C ALA A 509 -4.82 -28.93 -6.15
N TYR A 510 -4.00 -29.73 -6.82
CA TYR A 510 -3.85 -29.69 -8.28
C TYR A 510 -4.26 -31.02 -8.91
N ARG A 511 -5.06 -30.94 -9.98
CA ARG A 511 -5.37 -32.10 -10.83
C ARG A 511 -5.71 -31.67 -12.26
N ASP A 512 -5.13 -32.37 -13.23
CA ASP A 512 -5.47 -32.26 -14.66
C ASP A 512 -5.48 -30.82 -15.21
N GLY A 513 -4.47 -30.04 -14.84
CA GLY A 513 -4.32 -28.65 -15.30
C GLY A 513 -5.12 -27.61 -14.52
N LYS A 514 -5.83 -28.03 -13.47
CA LYS A 514 -6.64 -27.15 -12.65
C LYS A 514 -6.22 -27.17 -11.19
N TYR A 515 -6.41 -26.04 -10.52
CA TYR A 515 -6.19 -25.85 -9.08
C TYR A 515 -7.54 -25.77 -8.40
N TYR A 516 -7.72 -26.55 -7.34
CA TYR A 516 -8.93 -26.67 -6.54
C TYR A 516 -8.64 -26.10 -5.16
N PHE A 517 -9.23 -24.97 -4.83
CA PHE A 517 -9.08 -24.28 -3.56
C PHE A 517 -10.27 -24.63 -2.66
N TYR A 518 -9.97 -25.24 -1.52
CA TYR A 518 -10.96 -25.67 -0.53
C TYR A 518 -10.93 -24.73 0.65
N PHE A 519 -12.12 -24.34 1.12
CA PHE A 519 -12.24 -23.41 2.22
C PHE A 519 -13.50 -23.71 3.06
N PRO A 520 -13.41 -23.56 4.41
CA PRO A 520 -14.58 -23.66 5.26
C PRO A 520 -15.33 -22.32 5.22
N HIS A 521 -16.66 -22.38 5.20
CA HIS A 521 -17.49 -21.19 5.34
C HIS A 521 -18.85 -21.57 5.88
N PRO A 522 -19.44 -20.82 6.87
CA PRO A 522 -20.80 -21.09 7.33
C PRO A 522 -21.80 -20.60 6.27
N SER A 523 -22.90 -21.36 6.12
CA SER A 523 -23.95 -21.05 5.15
C SER A 523 -25.10 -20.21 5.74
N LEU A 524 -25.13 -20.00 7.05
CA LEU A 524 -26.19 -19.27 7.77
C LEU A 524 -25.58 -18.24 8.73
N SER A 525 -26.38 -17.24 9.13
CA SER A 525 -26.01 -16.28 10.18
C SER A 525 -25.69 -16.98 11.51
N ARG A 526 -26.38 -18.06 11.83
CA ARG A 526 -26.01 -18.97 12.91
C ARG A 526 -24.87 -19.89 12.43
N TRP A 527 -23.62 -19.46 12.61
CA TRP A 527 -22.44 -20.07 12.02
C TRP A 527 -22.09 -21.46 12.57
N ASN A 528 -22.30 -21.71 13.88
CA ASN A 528 -21.71 -22.80 14.62
C ASN A 528 -21.98 -24.22 14.05
N ASP A 529 -23.16 -24.47 13.52
CA ASP A 529 -23.62 -25.76 12.97
C ASP A 529 -23.99 -25.71 11.47
N SER A 530 -23.58 -24.64 10.79
CA SER A 530 -23.87 -24.43 9.36
C SER A 530 -22.63 -24.43 8.46
N TRP A 531 -21.52 -24.96 8.95
CA TRP A 531 -20.28 -25.05 8.18
C TRP A 531 -20.40 -25.99 6.99
N LEU A 532 -19.80 -25.56 5.86
CA LEU A 532 -19.63 -26.34 4.64
C LEU A 532 -18.21 -26.18 4.16
N ILE A 533 -17.72 -27.18 3.42
CA ILE A 533 -16.45 -27.07 2.70
C ILE A 533 -16.76 -26.62 1.28
N GLY A 534 -16.41 -25.39 0.98
CA GLY A 534 -16.50 -24.79 -0.35
C GLY A 534 -15.35 -25.21 -1.25
N VAL A 535 -15.57 -25.12 -2.56
CA VAL A 535 -14.54 -25.34 -3.59
C VAL A 535 -14.58 -24.19 -4.57
N ALA A 536 -13.39 -23.63 -4.88
CA ALA A 536 -13.17 -22.71 -5.98
C ALA A 536 -12.11 -23.28 -6.94
N VAL A 537 -12.23 -22.99 -8.23
CA VAL A 537 -11.38 -23.59 -9.26
C VAL A 537 -10.70 -22.51 -10.10
N SER A 538 -9.42 -22.73 -10.42
CA SER A 538 -8.62 -21.86 -11.30
C SER A 538 -7.74 -22.68 -12.25
N ASP A 539 -7.34 -22.05 -13.37
CA ASP A 539 -6.33 -22.60 -14.29
C ASP A 539 -4.90 -22.21 -13.89
N ARG A 540 -4.74 -21.36 -12.85
CA ARG A 540 -3.44 -20.90 -12.34
C ARG A 540 -3.40 -20.93 -10.81
N PRO A 541 -2.23 -21.18 -10.19
CA PRO A 541 -2.12 -21.31 -8.73
C PRO A 541 -2.14 -19.97 -7.98
N ASP A 542 -1.88 -18.88 -8.66
CA ASP A 542 -1.64 -17.56 -8.07
C ASP A 542 -2.86 -16.61 -8.13
N GLY A 543 -4.06 -17.15 -8.39
CA GLY A 543 -5.30 -16.38 -8.43
C GLY A 543 -6.30 -16.86 -9.47
N GLY A 544 -7.34 -16.05 -9.71
CA GLY A 544 -8.38 -16.38 -10.71
C GLY A 544 -9.35 -17.47 -10.28
N PHE A 545 -9.39 -17.82 -9.00
CA PHE A 545 -10.29 -18.83 -8.45
C PHE A 545 -11.76 -18.38 -8.53
N LYS A 546 -12.62 -19.28 -8.97
CA LYS A 546 -14.07 -19.07 -9.06
C LYS A 546 -14.78 -20.12 -8.22
N ASN A 547 -15.67 -19.67 -7.33
CA ASN A 547 -16.50 -20.55 -6.53
C ASN A 547 -17.36 -21.45 -7.43
N VAL A 548 -17.30 -22.76 -7.19
CA VAL A 548 -18.08 -23.77 -7.94
C VAL A 548 -19.08 -24.53 -7.07
N GLY A 549 -19.16 -24.19 -5.77
CA GLY A 549 -20.07 -24.80 -4.82
C GLY A 549 -19.35 -25.43 -3.64
N THR A 550 -19.91 -26.52 -3.12
CA THR A 550 -19.43 -27.20 -1.91
C THR A 550 -19.12 -28.67 -2.19
N VAL A 551 -18.39 -29.35 -1.30
CA VAL A 551 -18.21 -30.80 -1.31
C VAL A 551 -19.40 -31.46 -0.64
N PRO A 552 -20.32 -32.12 -1.36
CA PRO A 552 -21.47 -32.78 -0.76
C PRO A 552 -21.05 -33.86 0.24
N GLY A 553 -21.70 -33.90 1.41
CA GLY A 553 -21.38 -34.85 2.47
C GLY A 553 -20.38 -34.33 3.51
N LEU A 554 -19.80 -33.14 3.31
CA LEU A 554 -18.98 -32.44 4.31
C LEU A 554 -19.70 -31.16 4.77
N GLY A 555 -20.24 -31.21 5.98
CA GLY A 555 -20.96 -30.06 6.56
C GLY A 555 -21.45 -30.32 7.97
N GLY A 556 -21.88 -29.27 8.66
CA GLY A 556 -22.41 -29.31 10.01
C GLY A 556 -21.52 -28.66 11.04
N PHE A 557 -21.63 -29.09 12.32
CA PHE A 557 -20.86 -28.55 13.42
C PHE A 557 -19.37 -28.74 13.20
N ALA A 558 -18.63 -27.65 13.31
CA ALA A 558 -17.14 -27.61 13.22
C ALA A 558 -16.57 -28.36 12.00
N MET A 559 -17.29 -28.39 10.88
CA MET A 559 -16.77 -28.90 9.61
C MET A 559 -15.89 -27.82 8.96
N ILE A 560 -14.66 -27.72 9.45
CA ILE A 560 -13.68 -26.66 9.11
C ILE A 560 -12.36 -27.28 8.67
N ASP A 561 -11.43 -26.46 8.27
CA ASP A 561 -10.01 -26.76 8.04
C ASP A 561 -9.79 -27.94 7.09
N PRO A 562 -10.25 -27.84 5.83
CA PRO A 562 -10.01 -28.88 4.85
C PRO A 562 -8.52 -29.02 4.55
N CYS A 563 -8.09 -30.29 4.38
CA CYS A 563 -6.79 -30.64 3.82
C CYS A 563 -6.99 -31.66 2.71
N VAL A 564 -6.41 -31.45 1.53
CA VAL A 564 -6.52 -32.37 0.39
C VAL A 564 -5.14 -32.89 0.02
N PHE A 565 -5.00 -34.19 0.16
CA PHE A 565 -3.77 -34.90 -0.18
C PHE A 565 -3.99 -35.75 -1.44
N THR A 566 -3.14 -35.58 -2.45
CA THR A 566 -3.09 -36.43 -3.65
C THR A 566 -1.89 -37.37 -3.57
N ASP A 567 -2.17 -38.66 -3.60
CA ASP A 567 -1.14 -39.71 -3.51
C ASP A 567 -0.46 -39.96 -4.88
N ARG A 568 0.65 -40.71 -4.87
CA ARG A 568 1.44 -41.06 -6.05
C ARG A 568 0.67 -41.88 -7.09
N ASP A 569 -0.39 -42.57 -6.68
CA ASP A 569 -1.29 -43.31 -7.60
C ASP A 569 -2.37 -42.43 -8.24
N GLY A 570 -2.31 -41.10 -7.96
CA GLY A 570 -3.25 -40.12 -8.47
C GLY A 570 -4.59 -40.03 -7.72
N LYS A 571 -4.79 -40.82 -6.67
CA LYS A 571 -6.00 -40.73 -5.84
C LYS A 571 -5.88 -39.56 -4.88
N SER A 572 -6.95 -38.82 -4.73
CA SER A 572 -7.02 -37.69 -3.79
C SER A 572 -7.91 -38.02 -2.59
N TYR A 573 -7.53 -37.51 -1.46
CA TYR A 573 -8.19 -37.69 -0.17
C TYR A 573 -8.43 -36.34 0.45
N ILE A 574 -9.60 -36.15 1.09
CA ILE A 574 -9.93 -34.94 1.83
C ILE A 574 -10.11 -35.26 3.30
N TYR A 575 -9.57 -34.42 4.15
CA TYR A 575 -9.71 -34.45 5.60
C TYR A 575 -10.28 -33.11 6.03
N ALA A 576 -11.15 -33.11 7.02
CA ALA A 576 -11.69 -31.88 7.58
C ALA A 576 -12.21 -32.14 9.00
N GLY A 577 -12.29 -31.07 9.79
CA GLY A 577 -12.91 -31.15 11.11
C GLY A 577 -12.26 -30.26 12.15
N GLY A 578 -13.03 -30.03 13.21
CA GLY A 578 -12.68 -29.28 14.40
C GLY A 578 -13.55 -29.76 15.57
N GLY A 579 -13.48 -29.09 16.73
CA GLY A 579 -14.23 -29.46 17.89
C GLY A 579 -13.92 -30.90 18.35
N ALA A 580 -12.67 -31.33 18.29
CA ALA A 580 -12.18 -32.63 18.65
C ALA A 580 -12.67 -33.81 17.75
N LYS A 581 -13.09 -33.54 16.53
CA LYS A 581 -13.54 -34.55 15.56
C LYS A 581 -12.93 -34.30 14.20
N MET A 582 -12.42 -35.35 13.58
CA MET A 582 -11.92 -35.31 12.20
C MET A 582 -12.58 -36.39 11.37
N VAL A 583 -12.92 -36.05 10.13
CA VAL A 583 -13.37 -37.01 9.12
C VAL A 583 -12.35 -37.07 7.98
N GLY A 584 -12.29 -38.20 7.30
CA GLY A 584 -11.51 -38.40 6.09
C GLY A 584 -12.31 -39.16 5.05
N ALA A 585 -12.12 -38.82 3.79
CA ALA A 585 -12.76 -39.47 2.67
C ALA A 585 -11.87 -39.47 1.43
N LYS A 586 -12.13 -40.39 0.49
CA LYS A 586 -11.55 -40.31 -0.84
C LYS A 586 -12.38 -39.38 -1.71
N LEU A 587 -11.74 -38.56 -2.54
CA LEU A 587 -12.39 -37.74 -3.56
C LEU A 587 -12.53 -38.52 -4.88
N LYS A 588 -13.59 -38.24 -5.63
CA LYS A 588 -13.69 -38.63 -7.05
C LYS A 588 -12.68 -37.84 -7.89
N ASP A 589 -12.48 -38.28 -9.12
CA ASP A 589 -11.55 -37.62 -10.05
C ASP A 589 -11.96 -36.17 -10.40
N ASN A 590 -13.22 -35.80 -10.21
CA ASN A 590 -13.67 -34.43 -10.40
C ASN A 590 -13.26 -33.45 -9.27
N MET A 591 -12.67 -33.97 -8.19
CA MET A 591 -12.16 -33.20 -7.04
C MET A 591 -13.22 -32.41 -6.23
N VAL A 592 -14.51 -32.56 -6.54
CA VAL A 592 -15.60 -31.82 -5.87
C VAL A 592 -16.64 -32.75 -5.22
N GLU A 593 -16.52 -34.07 -5.38
CA GLU A 593 -17.40 -35.07 -4.81
C GLU A 593 -16.63 -36.16 -4.08
N LEU A 594 -17.23 -36.73 -3.03
CA LEU A 594 -16.66 -37.88 -2.33
C LEU A 594 -16.86 -39.19 -3.13
N ASP A 595 -15.84 -40.03 -3.11
CA ASP A 595 -15.90 -41.43 -3.57
C ASP A 595 -16.22 -42.33 -2.38
N GLY A 596 -17.51 -42.35 -1.96
CA GLY A 596 -18.01 -42.99 -0.76
C GLY A 596 -18.36 -41.99 0.35
N GLU A 597 -18.55 -42.50 1.56
CA GLU A 597 -18.90 -41.70 2.73
C GLU A 597 -17.65 -41.23 3.48
N ALA A 598 -17.71 -40.04 4.08
CA ALA A 598 -16.71 -39.57 5.02
C ALA A 598 -16.75 -40.39 6.32
N LYS A 599 -15.57 -40.80 6.78
CA LYS A 599 -15.42 -41.65 7.97
C LYS A 599 -14.70 -40.87 9.08
N SER A 600 -15.13 -41.09 10.31
CA SER A 600 -14.39 -40.61 11.47
C SER A 600 -12.99 -41.23 11.50
N MET A 601 -11.99 -40.38 11.73
CA MET A 601 -10.59 -40.82 11.90
C MET A 601 -10.28 -41.09 13.34
N GLU A 602 -9.44 -42.11 13.60
CA GLU A 602 -9.07 -42.58 14.94
C GLU A 602 -7.54 -42.68 15.09
N GLY A 603 -7.07 -42.67 16.34
CA GLY A 603 -5.66 -42.86 16.68
C GLY A 603 -4.90 -41.54 16.92
N MET A 604 -5.58 -40.40 16.88
CA MET A 604 -5.03 -39.11 17.31
C MET A 604 -5.22 -38.94 18.81
N GLU A 605 -4.24 -38.35 19.49
CA GLU A 605 -4.33 -37.92 20.88
C GLU A 605 -4.63 -36.43 20.91
N ASP A 606 -5.68 -36.01 21.64
CA ASP A 606 -6.06 -34.62 21.90
C ASP A 606 -6.24 -33.76 20.62
N PHE A 607 -6.79 -34.36 19.57
CA PHE A 607 -7.07 -33.63 18.32
C PHE A 607 -8.02 -32.47 18.56
N HIS A 608 -7.63 -31.25 18.15
CA HIS A 608 -8.46 -30.05 18.23
C HIS A 608 -9.13 -29.74 16.88
N GLU A 609 -8.34 -29.44 15.84
CA GLU A 609 -8.77 -29.03 14.50
C GLU A 609 -7.60 -29.17 13.49
N GLY A 610 -7.63 -28.55 12.33
CA GLY A 610 -6.49 -28.24 11.45
C GLY A 610 -5.66 -29.43 10.97
N PRO A 611 -6.25 -30.50 10.40
CA PRO A 611 -5.47 -31.62 9.90
C PRO A 611 -4.60 -31.24 8.71
N TRP A 612 -3.37 -31.75 8.67
CA TRP A 612 -2.49 -31.67 7.50
C TRP A 612 -1.89 -33.04 7.19
N VAL A 613 -2.13 -33.56 5.98
CA VAL A 613 -1.64 -34.89 5.57
C VAL A 613 -0.61 -34.76 4.47
N PHE A 614 0.51 -35.48 4.64
CA PHE A 614 1.55 -35.60 3.61
C PHE A 614 2.15 -37.01 3.62
N ARG A 615 2.94 -37.34 2.58
CA ARG A 615 3.61 -38.63 2.45
C ARG A 615 5.12 -38.48 2.30
N ARG A 616 5.89 -39.31 3.02
CA ARG A 616 7.33 -39.47 2.83
C ARG A 616 7.69 -40.95 2.79
N GLY A 617 8.25 -41.40 1.67
CA GLY A 617 8.49 -42.83 1.45
C GLY A 617 7.19 -43.65 1.47
N ASP A 618 7.13 -44.64 2.35
CA ASP A 618 5.96 -45.51 2.56
C ASP A 618 5.09 -45.09 3.75
N TRP A 619 5.41 -43.96 4.38
CA TRP A 619 4.67 -43.44 5.50
C TRP A 619 3.80 -42.25 5.11
N TYR A 620 2.57 -42.26 5.59
CA TYR A 620 1.68 -41.13 5.65
C TYR A 620 1.80 -40.47 7.02
N TYR A 621 1.78 -39.16 7.04
CA TYR A 621 1.89 -38.34 8.25
C TYR A 621 0.65 -37.47 8.32
N LEU A 622 0.05 -37.39 9.49
CA LEU A 622 -1.02 -36.47 9.84
C LEU A 622 -0.51 -35.55 10.94
N MET A 623 -0.44 -34.26 10.66
CA MET A 623 -0.16 -33.21 11.61
C MET A 623 -1.46 -32.53 12.03
N TYR A 624 -1.56 -32.09 13.27
CA TYR A 624 -2.73 -31.39 13.82
C TYR A 624 -2.38 -30.68 15.12
N PRO A 625 -3.09 -29.55 15.50
CA PRO A 625 -2.97 -28.95 16.81
C PRO A 625 -3.73 -29.75 17.90
N ASP A 626 -3.19 -29.73 19.09
CA ASP A 626 -3.87 -30.21 20.31
C ASP A 626 -4.77 -29.09 20.90
N ASN A 627 -5.47 -29.44 21.98
CA ASN A 627 -6.33 -28.52 22.72
C ASN A 627 -5.65 -28.03 24.03
N HIS A 628 -4.34 -27.86 23.98
CA HIS A 628 -3.58 -27.48 25.18
C HIS A 628 -3.94 -26.03 25.61
N GLU A 629 -4.18 -25.88 26.92
CA GLU A 629 -4.42 -24.59 27.56
C GLU A 629 -3.46 -24.39 28.72
N GLU A 630 -2.96 -23.18 28.92
CA GLU A 630 -2.20 -22.78 30.08
C GLU A 630 -3.08 -21.96 31.03
N PRO A 631 -3.09 -22.27 32.35
CA PRO A 631 -3.87 -21.54 33.32
C PRO A 631 -3.56 -20.06 33.34
N GLY A 632 -4.57 -19.22 33.09
CA GLY A 632 -4.45 -17.75 33.05
C GLY A 632 -3.89 -17.15 31.76
N VAL A 633 -3.54 -17.99 30.77
CA VAL A 633 -3.02 -17.55 29.47
C VAL A 633 -4.02 -17.83 28.34
N GLY A 634 -4.81 -18.90 28.46
CA GLY A 634 -5.76 -19.35 27.42
C GLY A 634 -5.17 -20.42 26.51
N GLY A 635 -5.71 -20.57 25.32
CA GLY A 635 -5.27 -21.56 24.33
C GLY A 635 -3.79 -21.43 23.99
N GLN A 636 -3.08 -22.52 24.06
CA GLN A 636 -1.63 -22.62 23.79
C GLN A 636 -1.36 -23.87 22.96
N ASN A 637 -2.14 -24.07 21.91
CA ASN A 637 -2.12 -25.27 21.08
C ASN A 637 -0.72 -25.58 20.54
N ARG A 638 -0.33 -26.84 20.62
CA ARG A 638 0.93 -27.38 20.10
C ARG A 638 0.63 -28.23 18.86
N GLN A 639 1.58 -28.38 17.95
CA GLN A 639 1.40 -29.24 16.80
C GLN A 639 1.86 -30.69 17.12
N HIS A 640 0.92 -31.63 17.06
CA HIS A 640 1.14 -33.05 17.15
C HIS A 640 1.25 -33.71 15.77
N TYR A 641 1.71 -34.98 15.75
CA TYR A 641 1.64 -35.75 14.52
C TYR A 641 1.42 -37.24 14.78
N CYS A 642 0.81 -37.88 13.80
CA CYS A 642 0.63 -39.32 13.71
C CYS A 642 1.27 -39.88 12.44
N MET A 643 1.52 -41.19 12.42
CA MET A 643 2.00 -41.93 11.24
C MET A 643 1.05 -43.07 10.90
N SER A 644 0.94 -43.41 9.60
CA SER A 644 0.17 -44.56 9.14
C SER A 644 0.79 -45.14 7.86
N ARG A 645 0.39 -46.38 7.52
CA ARG A 645 0.69 -47.01 6.21
C ARG A 645 -0.43 -46.81 5.18
N ASN A 646 -1.53 -46.23 5.60
CA ASN A 646 -2.67 -45.90 4.73
C ASN A 646 -3.06 -44.43 4.88
N PRO A 647 -3.52 -43.76 3.80
CA PRO A 647 -3.92 -42.38 3.84
C PRO A 647 -5.12 -42.12 4.78
N LEU A 648 -6.01 -43.08 4.96
CA LEU A 648 -7.16 -42.99 5.84
C LEU A 648 -6.98 -43.73 7.19
N GLY A 649 -5.74 -43.96 7.62
CA GLY A 649 -5.41 -44.62 8.89
C GLY A 649 -5.46 -46.14 8.81
N PRO A 650 -5.40 -46.85 9.97
CA PRO A 650 -5.38 -46.26 11.33
C PRO A 650 -4.12 -45.43 11.57
N TRP A 651 -4.29 -44.39 12.37
CA TRP A 651 -3.21 -43.47 12.73
C TRP A 651 -2.59 -43.87 14.04
N GLU A 652 -1.27 -43.70 14.18
CA GLU A 652 -0.51 -43.94 15.40
C GLU A 652 0.16 -42.63 15.83
N HIS A 653 -0.24 -42.11 16.99
CA HIS A 653 0.33 -40.87 17.55
C HIS A 653 1.83 -41.04 17.85
N LYS A 654 2.64 -40.03 17.50
CA LYS A 654 4.11 -40.06 17.64
C LYS A 654 4.67 -38.95 18.51
N GLY A 655 3.89 -37.93 18.85
CA GLY A 655 4.30 -36.84 19.73
C GLY A 655 4.14 -35.46 19.16
N ILE A 656 4.77 -34.50 19.83
CA ILE A 656 4.72 -33.06 19.49
C ILE A 656 5.88 -32.74 18.56
N ILE A 657 5.59 -32.02 17.47
CA ILE A 657 6.59 -31.52 16.51
C ILE A 657 6.87 -30.03 16.63
N LEU A 658 5.92 -29.24 17.17
CA LEU A 658 6.09 -27.83 17.42
C LEU A 658 5.39 -27.43 18.71
N GLU A 659 6.14 -26.81 19.62
CA GLU A 659 5.62 -26.22 20.84
C GLU A 659 4.78 -24.98 20.54
N SER A 660 3.95 -24.56 21.49
CA SER A 660 3.07 -23.40 21.33
C SER A 660 3.79 -22.17 20.79
N THR A 661 3.15 -21.50 19.83
CA THR A 661 3.60 -20.23 19.26
C THR A 661 3.00 -19.01 19.95
N GLY A 662 2.20 -19.24 21.00
CA GLY A 662 1.50 -18.25 21.78
C GLY A 662 0.21 -17.74 21.16
N CYS A 663 -0.27 -18.36 20.08
CA CYS A 663 -1.54 -18.04 19.44
C CYS A 663 -2.70 -18.78 20.11
N ASP A 664 -3.91 -18.22 19.98
CA ASP A 664 -5.13 -18.82 20.56
C ASP A 664 -5.48 -20.16 19.89
N THR A 665 -5.16 -20.30 18.61
CA THR A 665 -5.21 -21.55 17.84
C THR A 665 -3.90 -21.74 17.08
N SER A 666 -3.59 -22.97 16.68
CA SER A 666 -2.42 -23.30 15.89
C SER A 666 -2.83 -24.08 14.65
N HIS A 667 -2.20 -23.76 13.51
CA HIS A 667 -2.40 -24.45 12.24
C HIS A 667 -1.12 -24.35 11.40
N GLY A 668 -0.90 -25.29 10.48
CA GLY A 668 0.29 -25.25 9.64
C GLY A 668 0.30 -26.30 8.55
N SER A 669 1.40 -26.39 7.84
CA SER A 669 1.61 -27.34 6.75
C SER A 669 3.07 -27.81 6.70
N ILE A 670 3.29 -28.98 6.13
CA ILE A 670 4.62 -29.55 5.90
C ILE A 670 4.77 -29.86 4.43
N VAL A 671 5.86 -29.39 3.82
CA VAL A 671 6.12 -29.54 2.39
C VAL A 671 7.61 -29.74 2.12
N GLU A 672 7.93 -30.54 1.09
CA GLU A 672 9.27 -30.65 0.55
C GLU A 672 9.48 -29.68 -0.60
N PHE A 673 10.51 -28.84 -0.49
CA PHE A 673 10.89 -27.92 -1.54
C PHE A 673 12.39 -27.96 -1.81
N LYS A 674 12.78 -28.26 -3.05
CA LYS A 674 14.18 -28.39 -3.48
C LYS A 674 15.04 -29.30 -2.62
N GLY A 675 14.46 -30.44 -2.19
CA GLY A 675 15.15 -31.46 -1.41
C GLY A 675 15.27 -31.15 0.09
N GLN A 676 14.66 -30.08 0.56
CA GLN A 676 14.55 -29.75 1.98
C GLN A 676 13.09 -29.74 2.41
N TRP A 677 12.79 -30.33 3.55
CA TRP A 677 11.48 -30.27 4.19
C TRP A 677 11.34 -29.03 5.03
N TYR A 678 10.18 -28.39 4.98
CA TYR A 678 9.83 -27.20 5.75
C TYR A 678 8.51 -27.41 6.44
N MET A 679 8.39 -26.86 7.65
CA MET A 679 7.15 -26.68 8.34
C MET A 679 6.76 -25.21 8.30
N PHE A 680 5.58 -24.92 7.77
CA PHE A 680 4.95 -23.61 7.83
C PHE A 680 3.99 -23.57 9.00
N TYR A 681 3.98 -22.46 9.72
CA TYR A 681 3.15 -22.23 10.89
C TYR A 681 2.93 -20.74 11.09
N HIS A 682 2.22 -20.31 12.14
CA HIS A 682 2.06 -18.90 12.47
C HIS A 682 2.43 -18.60 13.92
N ASN A 683 2.71 -17.33 14.23
CA ASN A 683 2.94 -16.85 15.59
C ASN A 683 2.33 -15.46 15.80
N ARG A 684 2.35 -15.00 17.06
CA ARG A 684 1.83 -13.67 17.46
C ARG A 684 2.92 -12.62 17.73
N VAL A 685 4.16 -12.88 17.37
CA VAL A 685 5.31 -12.04 17.76
C VAL A 685 5.15 -10.60 17.30
N LEU A 686 4.52 -10.37 16.16
CA LEU A 686 4.35 -9.03 15.60
C LEU A 686 3.25 -8.24 16.30
N SER A 687 2.10 -8.84 16.58
CA SER A 687 0.93 -8.19 17.18
C SER A 687 0.91 -8.22 18.71
N GLY A 688 1.54 -9.24 19.31
CA GLY A 688 1.38 -9.56 20.73
C GLY A 688 0.02 -10.19 21.09
N ARG A 689 -0.88 -10.40 20.12
CA ARG A 689 -2.26 -10.94 20.31
C ARG A 689 -2.42 -12.28 19.63
N GLY A 690 -3.02 -13.26 20.34
CA GLY A 690 -3.15 -14.63 19.86
C GLY A 690 -4.01 -14.83 18.63
N ASN A 691 -4.90 -13.89 18.34
CA ASN A 691 -5.81 -13.86 17.20
C ASN A 691 -5.41 -12.89 16.08
N LEU A 692 -4.18 -12.34 16.13
CA LEU A 692 -3.57 -11.59 15.03
C LEU A 692 -2.22 -12.21 14.72
N ARG A 693 -2.24 -13.16 13.83
CA ARG A 693 -1.17 -14.11 13.57
C ARG A 693 -0.31 -13.69 12.38
N THR A 694 0.93 -14.16 12.35
CA THR A 694 1.85 -13.90 11.23
C THR A 694 2.61 -15.15 10.84
N LEU A 695 2.86 -15.33 9.54
CA LEU A 695 3.44 -16.54 8.97
C LEU A 695 4.91 -16.72 9.31
N CYS A 696 5.25 -17.96 9.64
CA CYS A 696 6.59 -18.43 9.88
C CYS A 696 6.86 -19.71 9.09
N TYR A 697 8.12 -20.00 8.84
CA TYR A 697 8.56 -21.33 8.42
C TYR A 697 9.93 -21.66 8.97
N ASP A 698 10.14 -22.95 9.26
CA ASP A 698 11.43 -23.50 9.66
C ASP A 698 11.72 -24.82 8.95
N LYS A 699 13.00 -25.18 8.88
CA LYS A 699 13.43 -26.47 8.32
C LYS A 699 12.99 -27.62 9.22
N LEU A 700 12.48 -28.66 8.59
CA LEU A 700 12.04 -29.88 9.24
C LEU A 700 12.98 -31.03 8.90
N TYR A 701 13.28 -31.88 9.88
CA TYR A 701 14.17 -33.02 9.75
C TYR A 701 13.50 -34.29 10.28
N PHE A 702 13.89 -35.41 9.72
CA PHE A 702 13.43 -36.74 10.14
C PHE A 702 14.56 -37.54 10.79
N ASN A 703 14.20 -38.48 11.64
CA ASN A 703 15.05 -39.52 12.14
C ASN A 703 15.13 -40.67 11.12
N ASP A 704 16.05 -41.61 11.35
CA ASP A 704 16.25 -42.77 10.45
C ASP A 704 15.04 -43.70 10.39
N ASP A 705 14.26 -43.78 11.48
CA ASP A 705 13.01 -44.53 11.57
C ASP A 705 11.80 -43.85 10.91
N GLY A 706 11.99 -42.65 10.37
CA GLY A 706 10.96 -41.85 9.75
C GLY A 706 10.21 -40.92 10.70
N THR A 707 10.44 -40.96 11.99
CA THR A 707 9.83 -39.99 12.93
C THR A 707 10.37 -38.59 12.70
N ILE A 708 9.54 -37.59 13.03
CA ILE A 708 9.90 -36.18 12.85
C ILE A 708 10.66 -35.69 14.09
N ARG A 709 11.74 -34.90 13.85
CA ARG A 709 12.44 -34.19 14.93
C ARG A 709 11.65 -32.94 15.28
N PRO A 710 11.47 -32.60 16.58
CA PRO A 710 10.80 -31.35 16.98
C PRO A 710 11.40 -30.14 16.29
N VAL A 711 10.54 -29.29 15.76
CA VAL A 711 10.94 -28.08 15.03
C VAL A 711 11.29 -26.98 16.02
N LYS A 712 12.47 -26.38 15.83
CA LYS A 712 12.90 -25.25 16.64
C LYS A 712 12.44 -23.96 15.98
N GLN A 713 11.54 -23.23 16.65
CA GLN A 713 11.08 -21.92 16.20
C GLN A 713 12.25 -20.94 16.11
N THR A 714 12.47 -20.36 14.91
CA THR A 714 13.44 -19.27 14.72
C THR A 714 12.77 -17.90 14.79
N ARG A 715 13.55 -16.86 15.05
CA ARG A 715 13.08 -15.47 15.14
C ARG A 715 14.06 -14.57 14.40
N ARG A 716 13.61 -13.41 13.93
CA ARG A 716 14.48 -12.37 13.37
C ARG A 716 15.53 -11.94 14.37
N ALA A 717 16.75 -11.68 13.90
CA ALA A 717 17.84 -11.15 14.73
C ALA A 717 17.58 -9.67 15.14
N ARG A 718 16.81 -8.93 14.33
CA ARG A 718 16.28 -7.60 14.65
C ARG A 718 14.79 -7.61 14.42
N GLN A 719 14.00 -7.41 15.48
CA GLN A 719 12.57 -7.13 15.31
C GLN A 719 12.44 -5.73 14.68
N PRO A 720 11.56 -5.54 13.69
CA PRO A 720 11.09 -4.20 13.40
C PRO A 720 10.49 -3.65 14.70
N PHE A 721 10.82 -2.39 15.03
CA PHE A 721 10.44 -1.77 16.28
C PHE A 721 8.92 -1.65 16.37
N TRP A 722 8.27 -2.68 16.89
CA TRP A 722 6.93 -2.54 17.43
C TRP A 722 7.07 -2.42 18.96
N LYS A 723 7.09 -1.21 19.46
CA LYS A 723 6.84 -0.94 20.87
C LYS A 723 5.32 -0.84 21.04
N GLY A 724 4.67 -1.98 21.14
CA GLY A 724 3.38 -2.06 21.76
C GLY A 724 3.53 -1.72 23.24
N LYS A 725 3.01 -0.63 23.68
CA LYS A 725 2.50 -0.33 25.02
C LYS A 725 1.19 0.36 24.87
#